data_213f55ff269160f1d3874e64d474dfee
#
_entry.id   213f55ff269160f1d3874e64d474dfee
#
_cell.length_a   1.000
_cell.length_b   1.000
_cell.length_c   1.000
_cell.angle_alpha   90.00
_cell.angle_beta   90.00
_cell.angle_gamma   90.00
#
_symmetry.space_group_name_H-M   'P 1'
#
loop_
_entity.id
_entity.type
_entity.pdbx_description
1 polymer ?
#
loop_
_entity_poly.entity_id
_entity_poly.type
_entity_poly.pdbx_seq_one_letter_code
_entity_poly.pdbx_strand_id
1 'polypeptide(L)'
;VGSEMCIRDSGKAFHASGIDNEDKLIAEITMRVISNFVSPTISVEEIQDLVEKELMKVRPEVAKKYIIYREWRNTERDRKTQMKHIMDGIVAIDKNDVNLSNANMSSHTPAGQMMTFASEVTKDYTYKYLLPKKYAEAHQLGDIHIHDLDYYPTKTTTCIQYDLDDLFERGFRTKNGSIRTPQSIQSYATLATIIFQTNQNEQHGGQAIPAFDFFMAEGVRKTFRKHLKTLTEFYIEVEGKEPGTEALKKIEEKAYAMTRKDTHQAMEGFIHNLNTMHSRGGNQVVFSSINYGTDTSPEGRMVIEELLKATIEGLGTRGEVPVFPIQIFKVKDGVSYSEEDYKKAMENFEAALEGKMEFQAPNFDLFLKACRTTAKALFPNFMFLDTPYNKNEKWDIKDPKRYRYELATMGCRTRVYENIAGEKSSLGRGNLSFTTMNMPRLAIEARIKAESLEESGKKEAIERKAKEIFMESVHALSELIAEQLYARYQYQRTALARQFPFMMGNDVWKGGGKLSPNDQVGDVLRQGTLGIGFIGGHNAMMALYGEGHAHSQKAWDTLFEAVTEMNKVADEYKQKYQLNFSVLATPAEGLSGRFTRMDRRKYGIIPGVTDNDYYVNSFHVDVKEPITITEKIKREAPFHAITRGGHITYVELDGEAQKNVKAIAKIVKVMHDEGIGYGSINHPVDTCQACGYKGVIYDKCPVCQSENIMRMRRITGYLTGDLSTWNSAKRAEERDRVKHG
;
A
#
# COMPACT_ATOMS: atom_id res chain seq x y z
N VAL A 1 2.26 51.16 -27.74
CA VAL A 1 1.99 49.82 -27.19
C VAL A 1 1.45 49.95 -25.76
N GLY A 2 2.09 50.71 -24.85
CA GLY A 2 1.62 50.87 -23.47
C GLY A 2 0.27 51.57 -23.35
N SER A 3 0.02 52.64 -24.11
CA SER A 3 -1.25 53.35 -24.10
C SER A 3 -2.42 52.53 -24.64
N GLU A 4 -2.21 51.75 -25.69
CA GLU A 4 -3.23 50.84 -26.25
C GLU A 4 -3.57 49.71 -25.26
N MET A 5 -2.59 49.23 -24.53
CA MET A 5 -2.83 48.20 -23.47
C MET A 5 -3.63 48.80 -22.31
N CYS A 6 -3.32 50.01 -21.85
CA CYS A 6 -4.08 50.67 -20.79
C CYS A 6 -5.55 50.91 -21.20
N ILE A 7 -5.82 51.37 -22.43
CA ILE A 7 -7.18 51.54 -22.95
C ILE A 7 -7.91 50.21 -22.98
N ARG A 8 -7.24 49.18 -23.50
CA ARG A 8 -7.82 47.82 -23.62
C ARG A 8 -8.14 47.24 -22.27
N ASP A 9 -7.28 47.36 -21.27
CA ASP A 9 -7.47 46.75 -19.96
C ASP A 9 -8.45 47.55 -19.10
N SER A 10 -8.46 48.88 -19.17
CA SER A 10 -9.50 49.72 -18.57
C SER A 10 -10.87 49.41 -19.17
N GLY A 11 -10.97 49.30 -20.52
CA GLY A 11 -12.20 48.94 -21.20
C GLY A 11 -12.73 47.55 -20.82
N LYS A 12 -11.84 46.57 -20.69
CA LYS A 12 -12.22 45.23 -20.21
C LYS A 12 -12.73 45.22 -18.77
N ALA A 13 -12.19 46.09 -17.90
CA ALA A 13 -12.67 46.24 -16.54
C ALA A 13 -14.12 46.69 -16.47
N PHE A 14 -14.47 47.71 -17.28
CA PHE A 14 -15.84 48.22 -17.38
C PHE A 14 -16.78 47.19 -18.01
N HIS A 15 -16.39 46.57 -19.10
CA HIS A 15 -17.17 45.51 -19.76
C HIS A 15 -17.43 44.31 -18.81
N ALA A 16 -16.42 43.85 -18.10
CA ALA A 16 -16.55 42.77 -17.10
C ALA A 16 -17.46 43.16 -15.93
N SER A 17 -17.69 44.46 -15.73
CA SER A 17 -18.59 44.97 -14.70
C SER A 17 -20.03 45.13 -15.20
N GLY A 18 -20.30 44.91 -16.51
CA GLY A 18 -21.58 45.13 -17.13
C GLY A 18 -21.92 46.63 -17.30
N ILE A 19 -20.90 47.48 -17.34
CA ILE A 19 -21.03 48.92 -17.54
C ILE A 19 -20.41 49.25 -18.92
N ASP A 20 -21.25 49.56 -19.90
CA ASP A 20 -20.83 49.95 -21.23
C ASP A 20 -20.97 51.48 -21.41
N ASN A 21 -20.19 52.08 -22.34
CA ASN A 21 -20.22 53.48 -22.73
C ASN A 21 -19.61 54.49 -21.74
N GLU A 22 -18.57 54.12 -21.02
CA GLU A 22 -17.79 55.06 -20.16
C GLU A 22 -16.47 55.52 -20.82
N ASP A 23 -16.46 55.73 -22.15
CA ASP A 23 -15.25 56.04 -22.94
C ASP A 23 -14.46 57.23 -22.41
N LYS A 24 -15.12 58.26 -21.89
CA LYS A 24 -14.45 59.41 -21.29
C LYS A 24 -13.69 59.05 -20.02
N LEU A 25 -14.28 58.21 -19.17
CA LEU A 25 -13.66 57.77 -17.93
C LEU A 25 -12.53 56.79 -18.19
N ILE A 26 -12.68 55.93 -19.19
CA ILE A 26 -11.61 55.01 -19.66
C ILE A 26 -10.41 55.83 -20.16
N ALA A 27 -10.64 56.86 -20.95
CA ALA A 27 -9.61 57.76 -21.44
C ALA A 27 -8.90 58.52 -20.29
N GLU A 28 -9.66 59.02 -19.31
CA GLU A 28 -9.11 59.67 -18.12
C GLU A 28 -8.23 58.74 -17.27
N ILE A 29 -8.70 57.53 -16.99
CA ILE A 29 -7.92 56.51 -16.26
C ILE A 29 -6.65 56.16 -17.04
N THR A 30 -6.77 55.99 -18.35
CA THR A 30 -5.63 55.70 -19.23
C THR A 30 -4.58 56.80 -19.15
N MET A 31 -4.96 58.06 -19.20
CA MET A 31 -4.04 59.19 -19.08
C MET A 31 -3.36 59.22 -17.72
N ARG A 32 -4.06 58.92 -16.63
CA ARG A 32 -3.50 58.83 -15.27
C ARG A 32 -2.52 57.68 -15.13
N VAL A 33 -2.83 56.52 -15.70
CA VAL A 33 -1.92 55.35 -15.71
C VAL A 33 -0.63 55.67 -16.47
N ILE A 34 -0.74 56.30 -17.67
CA ILE A 34 0.42 56.70 -18.49
C ILE A 34 1.28 57.71 -17.76
N SER A 35 0.66 58.68 -17.08
CA SER A 35 1.42 59.68 -16.31
C SER A 35 2.21 59.13 -15.12
N ASN A 36 1.89 57.93 -14.69
CA ASN A 36 2.61 57.22 -13.62
C ASN A 36 3.72 56.30 -14.12
N PHE A 37 4.00 56.23 -15.43
CA PHE A 37 5.12 55.46 -15.95
C PHE A 37 6.45 56.08 -15.54
N VAL A 38 7.26 55.28 -14.82
CA VAL A 38 8.57 55.72 -14.32
C VAL A 38 9.73 55.29 -15.24
N SER A 39 9.49 54.28 -16.08
CA SER A 39 10.50 53.69 -16.97
C SER A 39 10.04 53.70 -18.42
N PRO A 40 10.97 53.84 -19.41
CA PRO A 40 10.65 53.69 -20.81
C PRO A 40 10.20 52.28 -21.21
N THR A 41 10.46 51.28 -20.37
CA THR A 41 9.95 49.90 -20.51
C THR A 41 9.15 49.57 -19.27
N ILE A 42 7.92 49.12 -19.44
CA ILE A 42 7.00 48.70 -18.38
C ILE A 42 6.44 47.34 -18.70
N SER A 43 6.32 46.46 -17.70
CA SER A 43 5.71 45.14 -17.87
C SER A 43 4.18 45.24 -17.99
N VAL A 44 3.58 44.18 -18.52
CA VAL A 44 2.11 44.08 -18.62
C VAL A 44 1.48 44.05 -17.23
N GLU A 45 2.11 43.37 -16.28
CA GLU A 45 1.68 43.29 -14.90
C GLU A 45 1.70 44.65 -14.21
N GLU A 46 2.77 45.43 -14.38
CA GLU A 46 2.86 46.79 -13.84
C GLU A 46 1.79 47.72 -14.40
N ILE A 47 1.47 47.62 -15.70
CA ILE A 47 0.35 48.35 -16.30
C ILE A 47 -0.97 47.97 -15.63
N GLN A 48 -1.21 46.70 -15.43
CA GLN A 48 -2.43 46.18 -14.81
C GLN A 48 -2.56 46.64 -13.35
N ASP A 49 -1.46 46.63 -12.59
CA ASP A 49 -1.42 47.14 -11.21
C ASP A 49 -1.75 48.64 -11.14
N LEU A 50 -1.24 49.43 -12.07
CA LEU A 50 -1.55 50.85 -12.17
C LEU A 50 -3.01 51.07 -12.53
N VAL A 51 -3.57 50.28 -13.46
CA VAL A 51 -5.00 50.33 -13.82
C VAL A 51 -5.89 49.99 -12.60
N GLU A 52 -5.55 48.95 -11.84
CA GLU A 52 -6.25 48.60 -10.60
C GLU A 52 -6.22 49.73 -9.59
N LYS A 53 -5.05 50.32 -9.37
CA LYS A 53 -4.86 51.42 -8.43
C LYS A 53 -5.66 52.67 -8.82
N GLU A 54 -5.72 53.00 -10.08
CA GLU A 54 -6.52 54.17 -10.57
C GLU A 54 -8.03 53.87 -10.55
N LEU A 55 -8.43 52.63 -10.91
CA LEU A 55 -9.84 52.21 -10.81
C LEU A 55 -10.34 52.23 -9.35
N MET A 56 -9.50 51.80 -8.39
CA MET A 56 -9.86 51.83 -6.97
C MET A 56 -10.16 53.23 -6.45
N LYS A 57 -9.51 54.26 -7.00
CA LYS A 57 -9.77 55.68 -6.65
C LYS A 57 -11.06 56.21 -7.22
N VAL A 58 -11.46 55.77 -8.42
CA VAL A 58 -12.54 56.35 -9.19
C VAL A 58 -13.82 55.49 -9.15
N ARG A 59 -13.68 54.19 -9.26
CA ARG A 59 -14.78 53.20 -9.30
C ARG A 59 -14.41 51.93 -8.57
N PRO A 60 -14.44 51.90 -7.24
CA PRO A 60 -14.02 50.72 -6.44
C PRO A 60 -14.78 49.44 -6.80
N GLU A 61 -16.05 49.52 -7.18
CA GLU A 61 -16.88 48.38 -7.60
C GLU A 61 -16.39 47.75 -8.92
N VAL A 62 -15.91 48.58 -9.87
CA VAL A 62 -15.31 48.13 -11.13
C VAL A 62 -13.93 47.54 -10.88
N ALA A 63 -13.13 48.19 -10.05
CA ALA A 63 -11.81 47.70 -9.64
C ALA A 63 -11.91 46.33 -9.02
N LYS A 64 -12.84 46.10 -8.08
CA LYS A 64 -13.06 44.82 -7.44
C LYS A 64 -13.37 43.69 -8.43
N LYS A 65 -14.26 43.95 -9.39
CA LYS A 65 -14.60 42.99 -10.45
C LYS A 65 -13.42 42.73 -11.39
N TYR A 66 -12.64 43.74 -11.71
CA TYR A 66 -11.45 43.61 -12.53
C TYR A 66 -10.35 42.81 -11.86
N ILE A 67 -10.08 43.01 -10.57
CA ILE A 67 -9.14 42.25 -9.78
C ILE A 67 -9.54 40.76 -9.76
N ILE A 68 -10.81 40.47 -9.50
CA ILE A 68 -11.35 39.10 -9.52
C ILE A 68 -11.20 38.47 -10.91
N TYR A 69 -11.51 39.24 -11.99
CA TYR A 69 -11.37 38.75 -13.37
C TYR A 69 -9.91 38.52 -13.76
N ARG A 70 -9.00 39.43 -13.36
CA ARG A 70 -7.56 39.26 -13.58
C ARG A 70 -7.00 38.04 -12.88
N GLU A 71 -7.34 37.87 -11.61
CA GLU A 71 -6.94 36.71 -10.82
C GLU A 71 -7.47 35.42 -11.45
N TRP A 72 -8.74 35.41 -11.83
CA TRP A 72 -9.31 34.25 -12.53
C TRP A 72 -8.58 33.95 -13.85
N ARG A 73 -8.27 34.98 -14.65
CA ARG A 73 -7.52 34.86 -15.92
C ARG A 73 -6.10 34.34 -15.71
N ASN A 74 -5.39 34.79 -14.69
CA ASN A 74 -4.05 34.33 -14.36
C ASN A 74 -4.09 32.89 -13.91
N THR A 75 -4.98 32.54 -13.01
CA THR A 75 -5.22 31.17 -12.55
C THR A 75 -5.55 30.23 -13.72
N GLU A 76 -6.41 30.66 -14.67
CA GLU A 76 -6.74 29.86 -15.86
C GLU A 76 -5.53 29.68 -16.80
N ARG A 77 -4.70 30.70 -16.96
CA ARG A 77 -3.48 30.64 -17.78
C ARG A 77 -2.45 29.66 -17.16
N ASP A 78 -2.19 29.82 -15.90
CA ASP A 78 -1.25 28.97 -15.17
C ASP A 78 -1.70 27.53 -15.18
N ARG A 79 -2.99 27.29 -14.97
CA ARG A 79 -3.62 25.98 -15.04
C ARG A 79 -3.46 25.32 -16.41
N LYS A 80 -3.79 26.05 -17.49
CA LYS A 80 -3.67 25.52 -18.85
C LYS A 80 -2.22 25.24 -19.22
N THR A 81 -1.29 26.04 -18.76
CA THR A 81 0.14 25.86 -19.00
C THR A 81 0.67 24.66 -18.24
N GLN A 82 0.30 24.50 -16.96
CA GLN A 82 0.72 23.37 -16.14
C GLN A 82 0.14 22.04 -16.65
N MET A 83 -1.17 21.99 -16.93
CA MET A 83 -1.82 20.80 -17.46
C MET A 83 -1.23 20.42 -18.83
N LYS A 84 -1.01 21.39 -19.72
CA LYS A 84 -0.37 21.13 -21.00
C LYS A 84 1.03 20.54 -20.82
N HIS A 85 1.84 21.09 -19.91
CA HIS A 85 3.19 20.58 -19.66
C HIS A 85 3.18 19.13 -19.14
N ILE A 86 2.24 18.80 -18.25
CA ILE A 86 2.04 17.42 -17.77
C ILE A 86 1.67 16.50 -18.94
N MET A 87 0.71 16.92 -19.77
CA MET A 87 0.27 16.11 -20.92
C MET A 87 1.38 15.93 -21.96
N ASP A 88 2.13 16.98 -22.26
CA ASP A 88 3.28 16.90 -23.16
C ASP A 88 4.36 15.92 -22.65
N GLY A 89 4.62 15.89 -21.33
CA GLY A 89 5.55 14.94 -20.70
C GLY A 89 5.06 13.50 -20.80
N ILE A 90 3.75 13.25 -20.69
CA ILE A 90 3.17 11.90 -20.85
C ILE A 90 3.32 11.45 -22.32
N VAL A 91 3.07 12.32 -23.30
CA VAL A 91 3.20 12.02 -24.74
C VAL A 91 4.66 11.79 -25.11
N ALA A 92 5.59 12.55 -24.55
CA ALA A 92 7.02 12.42 -24.80
C ALA A 92 7.63 11.16 -24.15
N ILE A 93 6.88 10.44 -23.31
CA ILE A 93 7.36 9.27 -22.54
C ILE A 93 8.59 9.64 -21.69
N ASP A 94 8.57 10.83 -21.11
CA ASP A 94 9.65 11.27 -20.24
C ASP A 94 9.71 10.40 -18.96
N LYS A 95 10.93 10.06 -18.53
CA LYS A 95 11.19 9.34 -17.27
C LYS A 95 11.14 10.31 -16.08
N ASN A 96 10.02 11.02 -15.94
CA ASN A 96 9.78 11.92 -14.82
C ASN A 96 8.96 11.22 -13.72
N ASP A 97 8.89 11.83 -12.54
CA ASP A 97 8.19 11.28 -11.38
C ASP A 97 6.67 11.08 -11.61
N VAL A 98 6.06 11.81 -12.53
CA VAL A 98 4.65 11.63 -12.89
C VAL A 98 4.43 10.27 -13.56
N ASN A 99 5.28 9.92 -14.53
CA ASN A 99 5.21 8.65 -15.24
C ASN A 99 5.64 7.45 -14.38
N LEU A 100 6.41 7.70 -13.31
CA LEU A 100 6.91 6.70 -12.38
C LEU A 100 6.17 6.70 -11.03
N SER A 101 5.04 7.37 -10.94
CA SER A 101 4.26 7.46 -9.67
C SER A 101 3.72 6.11 -9.21
N ASN A 102 3.49 5.17 -10.11
CA ASN A 102 3.06 3.81 -9.81
C ASN A 102 4.01 2.80 -10.49
N ALA A 103 4.86 2.16 -9.71
CA ALA A 103 5.86 1.21 -10.20
C ALA A 103 5.27 -0.03 -10.89
N ASN A 104 4.01 -0.36 -10.63
CA ASN A 104 3.35 -1.50 -11.26
C ASN A 104 2.69 -1.14 -12.60
N MET A 105 2.60 0.14 -12.94
CA MET A 105 1.99 0.61 -14.17
C MET A 105 3.02 0.77 -15.29
N SER A 106 2.73 0.21 -16.45
CA SER A 106 3.56 0.40 -17.65
C SER A 106 3.19 1.70 -18.36
N SER A 107 3.69 2.85 -17.86
CA SER A 107 3.36 4.20 -18.38
C SER A 107 3.72 4.41 -19.87
N HIS A 108 4.56 3.54 -20.44
CA HIS A 108 4.96 3.62 -21.84
C HIS A 108 3.98 2.95 -22.81
N THR A 109 3.12 2.07 -22.32
CA THR A 109 2.11 1.41 -23.16
C THR A 109 0.91 2.33 -23.40
N PRO A 110 0.17 2.17 -24.52
CA PRO A 110 -1.03 2.98 -24.76
C PRO A 110 -2.04 2.93 -23.60
N ALA A 111 -2.28 1.75 -23.01
CA ALA A 111 -3.16 1.61 -21.85
C ALA A 111 -2.61 2.35 -20.61
N GLY A 112 -1.30 2.30 -20.39
CA GLY A 112 -0.63 3.04 -19.31
C GLY A 112 -0.71 4.55 -19.51
N GLN A 113 -0.46 5.05 -20.73
CA GLN A 113 -0.61 6.47 -21.05
C GLN A 113 -2.05 6.96 -20.84
N MET A 114 -3.04 6.23 -21.34
CA MET A 114 -4.46 6.56 -21.13
C MET A 114 -4.84 6.62 -19.65
N MET A 115 -4.32 5.69 -18.85
CA MET A 115 -4.56 5.68 -17.41
C MET A 115 -3.88 6.87 -16.72
N THR A 116 -2.67 7.25 -17.16
CA THR A 116 -1.96 8.42 -16.62
C THR A 116 -2.69 9.72 -16.98
N PHE A 117 -3.18 9.88 -18.21
CA PHE A 117 -4.05 10.99 -18.58
C PHE A 117 -5.31 11.07 -17.71
N ALA A 118 -6.01 9.94 -17.55
CA ALA A 118 -7.21 9.88 -16.73
C ALA A 118 -6.91 10.25 -15.27
N SER A 119 -5.82 9.72 -14.71
CA SER A 119 -5.38 10.00 -13.33
C SER A 119 -5.14 11.50 -13.11
N GLU A 120 -4.38 12.17 -14.00
CA GLU A 120 -4.06 13.59 -13.83
C GLU A 120 -5.29 14.49 -13.99
N VAL A 121 -6.18 14.19 -14.94
CA VAL A 121 -7.44 14.93 -15.13
C VAL A 121 -8.38 14.76 -13.93
N THR A 122 -8.51 13.55 -13.41
CA THR A 122 -9.40 13.28 -12.26
C THR A 122 -8.86 13.86 -10.97
N LYS A 123 -7.55 13.88 -10.75
CA LYS A 123 -6.93 14.61 -9.62
C LYS A 123 -7.26 16.11 -9.68
N ASP A 124 -7.06 16.74 -10.84
CA ASP A 124 -7.37 18.16 -11.03
C ASP A 124 -8.85 18.47 -10.75
N TYR A 125 -9.76 17.63 -11.27
CA TYR A 125 -11.19 17.74 -10.99
C TYR A 125 -11.50 17.59 -9.50
N THR A 126 -10.88 16.62 -8.83
CA THR A 126 -11.08 16.38 -7.40
C THR A 126 -10.66 17.57 -6.55
N TYR A 127 -9.50 18.17 -6.84
CA TYR A 127 -9.02 19.36 -6.13
C TYR A 127 -9.94 20.56 -6.27
N LYS A 128 -10.46 20.77 -7.46
CA LYS A 128 -11.20 22.00 -7.78
C LYS A 128 -12.66 21.95 -7.37
N TYR A 129 -13.27 20.77 -7.42
CA TYR A 129 -14.73 20.64 -7.36
C TYR A 129 -15.26 19.72 -6.26
N LEU A 130 -14.46 18.77 -5.78
CA LEU A 130 -14.94 17.77 -4.84
C LEU A 130 -14.39 17.94 -3.41
N LEU A 131 -13.13 18.35 -3.28
CA LEU A 131 -12.54 18.52 -1.95
C LEU A 131 -12.96 19.88 -1.34
N PRO A 132 -13.40 19.90 -0.07
CA PRO A 132 -13.47 21.13 0.69
C PRO A 132 -12.11 21.86 0.70
N LYS A 133 -12.15 23.18 0.55
CA LYS A 133 -10.96 24.04 0.38
C LYS A 133 -9.87 23.77 1.41
N LYS A 134 -10.23 23.64 2.70
CA LYS A 134 -9.26 23.38 3.78
C LYS A 134 -8.44 22.09 3.58
N TYR A 135 -9.04 21.03 3.02
CA TYR A 135 -8.34 19.76 2.75
C TYR A 135 -7.50 19.84 1.48
N ALA A 136 -8.02 20.51 0.46
CA ALA A 136 -7.29 20.73 -0.79
C ALA A 136 -6.01 21.56 -0.53
N GLU A 137 -6.11 22.65 0.23
CA GLU A 137 -4.97 23.49 0.63
C GLU A 137 -3.94 22.68 1.45
N ALA A 138 -4.37 21.99 2.49
CA ALA A 138 -3.46 21.17 3.32
C ALA A 138 -2.71 20.11 2.49
N HIS A 139 -3.38 19.48 1.51
CA HIS A 139 -2.73 18.56 0.58
C HIS A 139 -1.75 19.27 -0.36
N GLN A 140 -2.18 20.40 -0.98
CA GLN A 140 -1.34 21.14 -1.93
C GLN A 140 -0.13 21.76 -1.26
N LEU A 141 -0.27 22.27 -0.04
CA LEU A 141 0.83 22.80 0.76
C LEU A 141 1.78 21.71 1.26
N GLY A 142 1.33 20.46 1.30
CA GLY A 142 2.14 19.31 1.71
C GLY A 142 2.14 19.03 3.21
N ASP A 143 1.15 19.53 3.95
CA ASP A 143 0.96 19.18 5.36
C ASP A 143 0.41 17.76 5.49
N ILE A 144 -0.47 17.40 4.54
CA ILE A 144 -1.02 16.05 4.40
C ILE A 144 -0.89 15.53 2.96
N HIS A 145 -1.07 14.21 2.81
CA HIS A 145 -1.28 13.58 1.51
C HIS A 145 -2.55 12.74 1.54
N ILE A 146 -3.56 13.18 0.82
CA ILE A 146 -4.78 12.39 0.58
C ILE A 146 -4.45 11.42 -0.54
N HIS A 147 -4.53 10.11 -0.26
CA HIS A 147 -4.20 9.07 -1.23
C HIS A 147 -5.32 8.84 -2.25
N ASP A 148 -4.94 8.36 -3.43
CA ASP A 148 -5.86 7.93 -4.49
C ASP A 148 -6.87 9.00 -4.90
N LEU A 149 -6.40 10.23 -5.09
CA LEU A 149 -7.26 11.36 -5.48
C LEU A 149 -7.83 11.22 -6.89
N ASP A 150 -7.16 10.47 -7.74
CA ASP A 150 -7.64 10.10 -9.07
C ASP A 150 -8.87 9.17 -9.03
N TYR A 151 -8.95 8.32 -8.02
CA TYR A 151 -10.12 7.47 -7.79
C TYR A 151 -11.20 8.11 -6.90
N TYR A 152 -10.93 9.28 -6.32
CA TYR A 152 -11.88 9.96 -5.43
C TYR A 152 -13.27 10.15 -6.08
N PRO A 153 -13.40 10.62 -7.35
CA PRO A 153 -14.70 10.81 -7.99
C PRO A 153 -15.49 9.52 -8.18
N THR A 154 -14.82 8.38 -8.27
CA THR A 154 -15.44 7.07 -8.51
C THR A 154 -16.09 6.47 -7.26
N LYS A 155 -15.80 7.04 -6.07
CA LYS A 155 -16.31 6.56 -4.77
C LYS A 155 -15.87 5.14 -4.40
N THR A 156 -14.83 4.61 -5.05
CA THR A 156 -14.31 3.26 -4.79
C THR A 156 -13.64 3.16 -3.42
N THR A 157 -13.57 1.92 -2.90
CA THR A 157 -12.78 1.56 -1.72
C THR A 157 -11.34 1.25 -2.12
N THR A 158 -10.40 1.29 -1.14
CA THR A 158 -8.99 1.03 -1.42
C THR A 158 -8.70 -0.47 -1.51
N CYS A 159 -9.11 -1.28 -0.55
CA CYS A 159 -8.74 -2.69 -0.44
C CYS A 159 -9.92 -3.57 -0.06
N ILE A 160 -9.79 -4.89 -0.32
CA ILE A 160 -10.79 -5.91 0.04
C ILE A 160 -10.13 -7.23 0.44
N GLN A 161 -10.74 -7.97 1.34
CA GLN A 161 -10.40 -9.35 1.72
C GLN A 161 -11.58 -10.27 1.48
N TYR A 162 -11.35 -11.35 0.73
CA TYR A 162 -12.41 -12.25 0.27
C TYR A 162 -12.78 -13.32 1.27
N ASP A 163 -14.07 -13.60 1.43
CA ASP A 163 -14.57 -14.87 1.96
C ASP A 163 -14.81 -15.81 0.78
N LEU A 164 -13.78 -16.56 0.37
CA LEU A 164 -13.91 -17.49 -0.76
C LEU A 164 -14.73 -18.72 -0.44
N ASP A 165 -14.84 -19.11 0.83
CA ASP A 165 -15.67 -20.24 1.25
C ASP A 165 -17.13 -19.98 0.85
N ASP A 166 -17.64 -18.81 1.23
CA ASP A 166 -18.98 -18.35 0.87
C ASP A 166 -19.19 -18.22 -0.65
N LEU A 167 -18.23 -17.61 -1.35
CA LEU A 167 -18.32 -17.44 -2.81
C LEU A 167 -18.29 -18.77 -3.57
N PHE A 168 -17.49 -19.73 -3.13
CA PHE A 168 -17.39 -21.04 -3.78
C PHE A 168 -18.55 -21.95 -3.44
N GLU A 169 -19.12 -21.85 -2.24
CA GLU A 169 -20.31 -22.64 -1.84
C GLU A 169 -21.55 -22.23 -2.66
N ARG A 170 -21.81 -20.93 -2.78
CA ARG A 170 -22.95 -20.38 -3.51
C ARG A 170 -22.75 -20.33 -5.03
N GLY A 171 -21.50 -20.31 -5.48
CA GLY A 171 -21.16 -19.77 -6.78
C GLY A 171 -21.26 -18.24 -6.79
N PHE A 172 -20.89 -17.61 -7.88
CA PHE A 172 -20.93 -16.15 -8.03
C PHE A 172 -21.30 -15.73 -9.44
N ARG A 173 -21.65 -14.46 -9.57
CA ARG A 173 -22.11 -13.89 -10.83
C ARG A 173 -21.13 -12.83 -11.34
N THR A 174 -20.77 -12.93 -12.61
CA THR A 174 -20.05 -11.89 -13.35
C THR A 174 -21.01 -11.19 -14.32
N LYS A 175 -20.54 -10.14 -15.01
CA LYS A 175 -21.33 -9.43 -16.01
C LYS A 175 -21.93 -10.37 -17.08
N ASN A 176 -21.16 -11.37 -17.50
CA ASN A 176 -21.49 -12.20 -18.66
C ASN A 176 -22.07 -13.59 -18.29
N GLY A 177 -22.19 -13.92 -17.01
CA GLY A 177 -22.75 -15.21 -16.61
C GLY A 177 -22.54 -15.56 -15.15
N SER A 178 -23.10 -16.71 -14.77
CA SER A 178 -22.98 -17.29 -13.44
C SER A 178 -21.91 -18.37 -13.41
N ILE A 179 -21.13 -18.40 -12.37
CA ILE A 179 -20.09 -19.39 -12.11
C ILE A 179 -20.61 -20.32 -11.02
N ARG A 180 -20.63 -21.61 -11.30
CA ARG A 180 -21.03 -22.64 -10.34
C ARG A 180 -19.92 -22.97 -9.35
N THR A 181 -20.26 -23.64 -8.26
CA THR A 181 -19.32 -24.23 -7.30
C THR A 181 -18.21 -25.02 -8.01
N PRO A 182 -16.91 -24.73 -7.74
CA PRO A 182 -15.81 -25.48 -8.34
C PRO A 182 -15.75 -26.95 -7.87
N GLN A 183 -15.24 -27.84 -8.72
CA GLN A 183 -15.25 -29.29 -8.50
C GLN A 183 -13.87 -29.93 -8.44
N SER A 184 -12.79 -29.17 -8.63
CA SER A 184 -11.40 -29.66 -8.54
C SER A 184 -10.48 -28.55 -8.07
N ILE A 185 -9.31 -28.92 -7.55
CA ILE A 185 -8.31 -27.92 -7.13
C ILE A 185 -7.92 -26.95 -8.24
N GLN A 186 -7.83 -27.39 -9.51
CA GLN A 186 -7.58 -26.52 -10.64
C GLN A 186 -8.67 -25.46 -10.81
N SER A 187 -9.94 -25.86 -10.68
CA SER A 187 -11.05 -24.92 -10.78
C SER A 187 -11.12 -23.98 -9.59
N TYR A 188 -10.80 -24.41 -8.37
CA TYR A 188 -10.67 -23.54 -7.19
C TYR A 188 -9.61 -22.46 -7.42
N ALA A 189 -8.41 -22.84 -7.82
CA ALA A 189 -7.31 -21.92 -8.10
C ALA A 189 -7.64 -20.94 -9.24
N THR A 190 -8.20 -21.44 -10.35
CA THR A 190 -8.61 -20.63 -11.49
C THR A 190 -9.69 -19.62 -11.12
N LEU A 191 -10.72 -20.03 -10.37
CA LEU A 191 -11.79 -19.12 -9.95
C LEU A 191 -11.31 -18.08 -8.95
N ALA A 192 -10.35 -18.40 -8.10
CA ALA A 192 -9.70 -17.40 -7.23
C ALA A 192 -9.02 -16.28 -8.05
N THR A 193 -8.34 -16.63 -9.15
CA THR A 193 -7.75 -15.60 -10.05
C THR A 193 -8.81 -14.78 -10.77
N ILE A 194 -9.93 -15.41 -11.20
CA ILE A 194 -11.05 -14.72 -11.84
C ILE A 194 -11.70 -13.73 -10.88
N ILE A 195 -11.86 -14.09 -9.60
CA ILE A 195 -12.39 -13.20 -8.57
C ILE A 195 -11.49 -11.96 -8.42
N PHE A 196 -10.18 -12.14 -8.29
CA PHE A 196 -9.25 -11.03 -8.27
C PHE A 196 -9.38 -10.12 -9.51
N GLN A 197 -9.38 -10.72 -10.70
CA GLN A 197 -9.43 -9.99 -11.97
C GLN A 197 -10.76 -9.28 -12.21
N THR A 198 -11.86 -9.84 -11.74
CA THR A 198 -13.18 -9.22 -11.88
C THR A 198 -13.34 -8.04 -10.93
N ASN A 199 -12.99 -8.23 -9.65
CA ASN A 199 -13.19 -7.20 -8.64
C ASN A 199 -12.26 -6.00 -8.81
N GLN A 200 -11.10 -6.16 -9.43
CA GLN A 200 -10.17 -5.04 -9.66
C GLN A 200 -10.76 -3.90 -10.50
N ASN A 201 -11.84 -4.14 -11.24
CA ASN A 201 -12.56 -3.10 -11.98
C ASN A 201 -13.47 -2.25 -11.08
N GLU A 202 -13.68 -2.66 -9.84
CA GLU A 202 -14.60 -2.04 -8.90
C GLU A 202 -13.91 -1.44 -7.67
N GLN A 203 -12.60 -1.64 -7.55
CA GLN A 203 -11.78 -1.05 -6.48
C GLN A 203 -10.34 -0.80 -6.97
N HIS A 204 -9.61 0.11 -6.31
CA HIS A 204 -8.33 0.59 -6.84
C HIS A 204 -7.08 0.06 -6.14
N GLY A 205 -7.19 -0.52 -4.95
CA GLY A 205 -6.04 -0.99 -4.17
C GLY A 205 -5.82 -2.50 -4.18
N GLY A 206 -5.25 -2.99 -3.10
CA GLY A 206 -4.91 -4.39 -2.94
C GLY A 206 -6.10 -5.30 -2.66
N GLN A 207 -5.95 -6.55 -3.04
CA GLN A 207 -6.94 -7.59 -2.82
C GLN A 207 -6.29 -8.78 -2.13
N ALA A 208 -6.95 -9.38 -1.16
CA ALA A 208 -6.36 -10.48 -0.40
C ALA A 208 -7.30 -11.66 -0.21
N ILE A 209 -6.71 -12.85 -0.14
CA ILE A 209 -7.36 -14.07 0.34
C ILE A 209 -6.84 -14.34 1.75
N PRO A 210 -7.69 -14.22 2.78
CA PRO A 210 -7.28 -14.30 4.19
C PRO A 210 -6.90 -15.69 4.71
N ALA A 211 -7.37 -16.76 4.05
CA ALA A 211 -7.19 -18.14 4.48
C ALA A 211 -7.09 -19.07 3.26
N PHE A 212 -6.05 -18.86 2.46
CA PHE A 212 -5.89 -19.55 1.18
C PHE A 212 -5.82 -21.06 1.31
N ASP A 213 -5.12 -21.56 2.31
CA ASP A 213 -5.01 -22.99 2.65
C ASP A 213 -6.39 -23.62 2.94
N PHE A 214 -7.17 -23.00 3.81
CA PHE A 214 -8.53 -23.48 4.13
C PHE A 214 -9.45 -23.46 2.90
N PHE A 215 -9.41 -22.36 2.15
CA PHE A 215 -10.32 -22.19 1.01
C PHE A 215 -9.99 -23.14 -0.16
N MET A 216 -8.73 -23.52 -0.33
CA MET A 216 -8.30 -24.45 -1.36
C MET A 216 -8.45 -25.93 -0.92
N ALA A 217 -8.48 -26.22 0.38
CA ALA A 217 -8.52 -27.58 0.92
C ALA A 217 -9.73 -28.39 0.39
N GLU A 218 -10.91 -27.81 0.25
CA GLU A 218 -12.08 -28.50 -0.32
C GLU A 218 -11.86 -28.88 -1.79
N GLY A 219 -11.14 -28.04 -2.54
CA GLY A 219 -10.73 -28.34 -3.91
C GLY A 219 -9.83 -29.58 -3.99
N VAL A 220 -8.87 -29.71 -3.06
CA VAL A 220 -8.01 -30.89 -2.93
C VAL A 220 -8.85 -32.12 -2.59
N ARG A 221 -9.74 -32.02 -1.60
CA ARG A 221 -10.63 -33.10 -1.17
C ARG A 221 -11.52 -33.61 -2.31
N LYS A 222 -12.12 -32.73 -3.09
CA LYS A 222 -12.93 -33.09 -4.26
C LYS A 222 -12.09 -33.76 -5.35
N THR A 223 -10.87 -33.29 -5.58
CA THR A 223 -9.93 -33.88 -6.53
C THR A 223 -9.52 -35.28 -6.10
N PHE A 224 -9.22 -35.49 -4.83
CA PHE A 224 -8.90 -36.80 -4.27
C PHE A 224 -10.06 -37.79 -4.45
N ARG A 225 -11.26 -37.39 -4.06
CA ARG A 225 -12.47 -38.25 -4.24
C ARG A 225 -12.69 -38.61 -5.70
N LYS A 226 -12.45 -37.69 -6.63
CA LYS A 226 -12.55 -37.95 -8.07
C LYS A 226 -11.53 -38.99 -8.52
N HIS A 227 -10.26 -38.85 -8.14
CA HIS A 227 -9.22 -39.82 -8.48
C HIS A 227 -9.49 -41.19 -7.85
N LEU A 228 -9.87 -41.20 -6.59
CA LEU A 228 -10.20 -42.44 -5.87
C LEU A 228 -11.34 -43.18 -6.60
N LYS A 229 -12.40 -42.49 -6.92
CA LYS A 229 -13.53 -43.06 -7.67
C LYS A 229 -13.09 -43.61 -9.03
N THR A 230 -12.40 -42.83 -9.83
CA THR A 230 -11.94 -43.23 -11.17
C THR A 230 -11.01 -44.44 -11.13
N LEU A 231 -10.08 -44.49 -10.18
CA LEU A 231 -9.17 -45.64 -10.04
C LEU A 231 -9.88 -46.90 -9.53
N THR A 232 -10.86 -46.73 -8.66
CA THR A 232 -11.68 -47.86 -8.17
C THR A 232 -12.55 -48.45 -9.30
N GLU A 233 -13.21 -47.58 -10.07
CA GLU A 233 -14.01 -47.99 -11.24
C GLU A 233 -13.15 -48.70 -12.29
N PHE A 234 -11.94 -48.18 -12.57
CA PHE A 234 -11.00 -48.83 -13.47
C PHE A 234 -10.51 -50.16 -12.97
N TYR A 235 -10.26 -50.30 -11.66
CA TYR A 235 -9.88 -51.58 -11.06
C TYR A 235 -10.97 -52.62 -11.21
N ILE A 236 -12.23 -52.24 -10.97
CA ILE A 236 -13.39 -53.16 -11.12
C ILE A 236 -13.55 -53.56 -12.57
N GLU A 237 -13.39 -52.61 -13.51
CA GLU A 237 -13.48 -52.91 -14.95
C GLU A 237 -12.43 -53.93 -15.41
N VAL A 238 -11.19 -53.83 -14.90
CA VAL A 238 -10.07 -54.67 -15.29
C VAL A 238 -10.11 -56.02 -14.59
N GLU A 239 -10.39 -56.04 -13.26
CA GLU A 239 -10.32 -57.25 -12.43
C GLU A 239 -11.67 -58.00 -12.32
N GLY A 240 -12.75 -57.36 -12.74
CA GLY A 240 -14.13 -57.93 -12.69
C GLY A 240 -14.65 -58.13 -11.26
N LYS A 241 -14.03 -57.50 -10.26
CA LYS A 241 -14.41 -57.61 -8.84
C LYS A 241 -14.06 -56.37 -8.05
N GLU A 242 -14.71 -56.17 -6.91
CA GLU A 242 -14.41 -55.10 -5.98
C GLU A 242 -12.97 -55.23 -5.40
N PRO A 243 -12.26 -54.13 -5.17
CA PRO A 243 -10.92 -54.16 -4.62
C PRO A 243 -10.91 -54.63 -3.15
N GLY A 244 -10.11 -55.57 -2.83
CA GLY A 244 -9.82 -55.96 -1.45
C GLY A 244 -8.95 -54.91 -0.72
N THR A 245 -8.77 -55.10 0.60
CA THR A 245 -8.10 -54.11 1.50
C THR A 245 -6.73 -53.65 0.99
N GLU A 246 -5.90 -54.57 0.48
CA GLU A 246 -4.56 -54.24 -0.04
C GLU A 246 -4.64 -53.43 -1.37
N ALA A 247 -5.57 -53.82 -2.24
CA ALA A 247 -5.79 -53.11 -3.49
C ALA A 247 -6.36 -51.71 -3.24
N LEU A 248 -7.32 -51.55 -2.32
CA LEU A 248 -7.83 -50.26 -1.88
C LEU A 248 -6.71 -49.35 -1.39
N LYS A 249 -5.82 -49.85 -0.54
CA LYS A 249 -4.69 -49.06 -0.04
C LYS A 249 -3.80 -48.55 -1.18
N LYS A 250 -3.48 -49.39 -2.16
CA LYS A 250 -2.70 -49.01 -3.36
C LYS A 250 -3.45 -47.97 -4.22
N ILE A 251 -4.77 -48.11 -4.35
CA ILE A 251 -5.63 -47.17 -5.06
C ILE A 251 -5.63 -45.80 -4.34
N GLU A 252 -5.77 -45.77 -3.01
CA GLU A 252 -5.71 -44.58 -2.19
C GLU A 252 -4.36 -43.86 -2.30
N GLU A 253 -3.24 -44.59 -2.18
CA GLU A 253 -1.89 -44.08 -2.33
C GLU A 253 -1.69 -43.47 -3.74
N LYS A 254 -2.20 -44.16 -4.78
CA LYS A 254 -2.15 -43.63 -6.15
C LYS A 254 -3.04 -42.39 -6.34
N ALA A 255 -4.25 -42.40 -5.81
CA ALA A 255 -5.15 -41.23 -5.85
C ALA A 255 -4.56 -40.03 -5.13
N TYR A 256 -3.91 -40.25 -3.98
CA TYR A 256 -3.20 -39.22 -3.24
C TYR A 256 -2.03 -38.62 -4.06
N ALA A 257 -1.22 -39.45 -4.69
CA ALA A 257 -0.10 -39.01 -5.53
C ALA A 257 -0.58 -38.20 -6.75
N MET A 258 -1.69 -38.60 -7.37
CA MET A 258 -2.30 -37.86 -8.48
C MET A 258 -2.86 -36.53 -8.01
N THR A 259 -3.53 -36.53 -6.86
CA THR A 259 -4.08 -35.29 -6.26
C THR A 259 -2.97 -34.29 -5.92
N ARG A 260 -1.85 -34.76 -5.38
CA ARG A 260 -0.67 -33.92 -5.10
C ARG A 260 -0.11 -33.30 -6.37
N LYS A 261 -0.02 -34.07 -7.46
CA LYS A 261 0.41 -33.55 -8.78
C LYS A 261 -0.53 -32.49 -9.29
N ASP A 262 -1.84 -32.73 -9.21
CA ASP A 262 -2.87 -31.76 -9.64
C ASP A 262 -2.85 -30.49 -8.77
N THR A 263 -2.61 -30.64 -7.47
CA THR A 263 -2.49 -29.50 -6.54
C THR A 263 -1.27 -28.66 -6.89
N HIS A 264 -0.13 -29.30 -7.16
CA HIS A 264 1.08 -28.60 -7.59
C HIS A 264 0.83 -27.80 -8.87
N GLN A 265 0.24 -28.43 -9.89
CA GLN A 265 -0.07 -27.77 -11.16
C GLN A 265 -1.08 -26.60 -10.99
N ALA A 266 -2.03 -26.75 -10.05
CA ALA A 266 -2.96 -25.67 -9.74
C ALA A 266 -2.27 -24.49 -9.06
N MET A 267 -1.33 -24.71 -8.16
CA MET A 267 -0.54 -23.65 -7.50
C MET A 267 0.40 -22.97 -8.49
N GLU A 268 1.06 -23.73 -9.35
CA GLU A 268 1.89 -23.19 -10.43
C GLU A 268 1.04 -22.28 -11.35
N GLY A 269 -0.09 -22.79 -11.84
CA GLY A 269 -1.02 -22.03 -12.70
C GLY A 269 -1.56 -20.77 -12.02
N PHE A 270 -1.86 -20.81 -10.72
CA PHE A 270 -2.29 -19.67 -9.93
C PHE A 270 -1.23 -18.58 -9.88
N ILE A 271 0.04 -18.94 -9.57
CA ILE A 271 1.16 -18.00 -9.52
C ILE A 271 1.42 -17.40 -10.91
N HIS A 272 1.49 -18.23 -11.97
CA HIS A 272 1.71 -17.74 -13.34
C HIS A 272 0.63 -16.77 -13.78
N ASN A 273 -0.64 -17.08 -13.54
CA ASN A 273 -1.76 -16.23 -13.93
C ASN A 273 -1.66 -14.83 -13.29
N LEU A 274 -1.38 -14.76 -11.98
CA LEU A 274 -1.28 -13.48 -11.26
C LEU A 274 -0.06 -12.64 -11.64
N ASN A 275 0.92 -13.21 -12.33
CA ASN A 275 2.10 -12.48 -12.82
C ASN A 275 2.04 -12.14 -14.31
N THR A 276 1.15 -12.77 -15.08
CA THR A 276 1.12 -12.62 -16.54
C THR A 276 -0.16 -11.99 -17.07
N MET A 277 -1.25 -12.04 -16.34
CA MET A 277 -2.54 -11.47 -16.75
C MET A 277 -2.63 -9.97 -16.40
N HIS A 278 -2.30 -9.12 -17.35
CA HIS A 278 -2.39 -7.66 -17.21
C HIS A 278 -3.82 -7.16 -17.41
N SER A 279 -4.71 -7.51 -16.50
CA SER A 279 -6.15 -7.22 -16.57
C SER A 279 -6.56 -5.96 -15.82
N ARG A 280 -5.66 -5.34 -15.05
CA ARG A 280 -5.88 -4.09 -14.33
C ARG A 280 -5.58 -2.88 -15.22
N GLY A 281 -6.28 -1.76 -15.02
CA GLY A 281 -6.06 -0.51 -15.74
C GLY A 281 -4.60 -0.07 -15.75
N GLY A 282 -4.11 0.51 -16.87
CA GLY A 282 -2.73 0.89 -17.02
C GLY A 282 -1.77 -0.26 -17.33
N ASN A 283 -2.26 -1.38 -17.84
CA ASN A 283 -1.48 -2.56 -18.17
C ASN A 283 -0.78 -3.18 -16.94
N GLN A 284 -1.49 -3.25 -15.82
CA GLN A 284 -1.01 -3.81 -14.56
C GLN A 284 -1.52 -5.23 -14.36
N VAL A 285 -0.76 -6.05 -13.63
CA VAL A 285 -1.29 -7.25 -12.98
C VAL A 285 -2.06 -6.87 -11.72
N VAL A 286 -2.91 -7.78 -11.23
CA VAL A 286 -3.69 -7.55 -9.99
C VAL A 286 -2.75 -7.46 -8.80
N PHE A 287 -2.90 -6.41 -7.98
CA PHE A 287 -2.18 -6.30 -6.71
C PHE A 287 -2.81 -7.26 -5.69
N SER A 288 -2.32 -8.49 -5.67
CA SER A 288 -2.90 -9.61 -4.94
C SER A 288 -2.02 -10.07 -3.78
N SER A 289 -2.66 -10.57 -2.73
CA SER A 289 -2.00 -11.21 -1.59
C SER A 289 -2.78 -12.43 -1.09
N ILE A 290 -2.07 -13.36 -0.48
CA ILE A 290 -2.65 -14.56 0.13
C ILE A 290 -2.04 -14.79 1.51
N ASN A 291 -2.87 -15.21 2.45
CA ASN A 291 -2.47 -15.57 3.81
C ASN A 291 -2.76 -17.06 4.03
N TYR A 292 -1.83 -17.77 4.63
CA TYR A 292 -1.93 -19.21 4.86
C TYR A 292 -0.98 -19.66 5.97
N GLY A 293 -1.04 -20.92 6.39
CA GLY A 293 -0.10 -21.52 7.34
C GLY A 293 -0.76 -22.23 8.52
N THR A 294 -2.06 -22.06 8.74
CA THR A 294 -2.75 -22.52 9.95
C THR A 294 -3.73 -23.68 9.71
N ASP A 295 -4.03 -24.06 8.47
CA ASP A 295 -4.81 -25.26 8.21
C ASP A 295 -3.97 -26.51 8.47
N THR A 296 -4.43 -27.34 9.42
CA THR A 296 -3.77 -28.58 9.85
C THR A 296 -4.34 -29.83 9.19
N SER A 297 -5.37 -29.65 8.34
CA SER A 297 -5.92 -30.78 7.58
C SER A 297 -4.90 -31.30 6.54
N PRO A 298 -4.91 -32.59 6.18
CA PRO A 298 -4.01 -33.13 5.16
C PRO A 298 -4.11 -32.36 3.83
N GLU A 299 -5.30 -31.90 3.47
CA GLU A 299 -5.56 -31.15 2.25
C GLU A 299 -4.99 -29.71 2.31
N GLY A 300 -5.23 -29.00 3.41
CA GLY A 300 -4.68 -27.67 3.62
C GLY A 300 -3.16 -27.65 3.69
N ARG A 301 -2.58 -28.63 4.38
CA ARG A 301 -1.13 -28.86 4.42
C ARG A 301 -0.56 -29.12 3.02
N MET A 302 -1.25 -29.91 2.19
CA MET A 302 -0.86 -30.17 0.80
C MET A 302 -0.87 -28.87 -0.02
N VAL A 303 -1.88 -28.00 0.15
CA VAL A 303 -1.94 -26.69 -0.50
C VAL A 303 -0.73 -25.84 -0.12
N ILE A 304 -0.42 -25.72 1.17
CA ILE A 304 0.74 -24.95 1.67
C ILE A 304 2.03 -25.49 1.08
N GLU A 305 2.25 -26.80 1.13
CA GLU A 305 3.48 -27.43 0.66
C GLU A 305 3.70 -27.23 -0.84
N GLU A 306 2.66 -27.48 -1.66
CA GLU A 306 2.77 -27.35 -3.11
C GLU A 306 2.83 -25.88 -3.56
N LEU A 307 2.21 -24.95 -2.82
CA LEU A 307 2.35 -23.52 -3.05
C LEU A 307 3.79 -23.04 -2.81
N LEU A 308 4.38 -23.42 -1.68
CA LEU A 308 5.77 -23.09 -1.35
C LEU A 308 6.74 -23.67 -2.38
N LYS A 309 6.50 -24.90 -2.83
CA LYS A 309 7.29 -25.56 -3.86
C LYS A 309 7.20 -24.82 -5.20
N ALA A 310 5.99 -24.51 -5.69
CA ALA A 310 5.77 -23.77 -6.91
C ALA A 310 6.40 -22.36 -6.85
N THR A 311 6.39 -21.73 -5.68
CA THR A 311 7.04 -20.41 -5.48
C THR A 311 8.57 -20.48 -5.62
N ILE A 312 9.21 -21.55 -5.13
CA ILE A 312 10.65 -21.79 -5.30
C ILE A 312 11.00 -22.10 -6.77
N GLU A 313 10.18 -22.89 -7.43
CA GLU A 313 10.35 -23.21 -8.85
C GLU A 313 10.24 -21.97 -9.74
N GLY A 314 9.36 -21.04 -9.34
CA GLY A 314 9.24 -19.71 -9.95
C GLY A 314 8.58 -19.73 -11.34
N LEU A 315 8.76 -18.64 -12.10
CA LEU A 315 8.09 -18.43 -13.37
C LEU A 315 8.94 -18.90 -14.56
N GLY A 316 8.28 -19.57 -15.50
CA GLY A 316 8.88 -19.97 -16.78
C GLY A 316 10.05 -20.95 -16.62
N THR A 317 10.78 -21.18 -17.70
CA THR A 317 11.90 -22.15 -17.73
C THR A 317 13.12 -21.72 -16.93
N ARG A 318 13.23 -20.43 -16.60
CA ARG A 318 14.34 -19.87 -15.81
C ARG A 318 14.02 -19.78 -14.32
N GLY A 319 12.77 -20.08 -13.94
CA GLY A 319 12.33 -20.03 -12.56
C GLY A 319 12.44 -18.63 -11.95
N GLU A 320 12.04 -17.59 -12.65
CA GLU A 320 12.09 -16.22 -12.17
C GLU A 320 11.23 -16.06 -10.90
N VAL A 321 11.68 -15.21 -9.97
CA VAL A 321 10.95 -15.00 -8.73
C VAL A 321 9.61 -14.32 -9.01
N PRO A 322 8.46 -14.89 -8.59
CA PRO A 322 7.17 -14.26 -8.80
C PRO A 322 7.02 -13.00 -7.95
N VAL A 323 6.44 -11.95 -8.53
CA VAL A 323 6.12 -10.70 -7.82
C VAL A 323 4.80 -10.83 -7.06
N PHE A 324 3.84 -11.52 -7.63
CA PHE A 324 2.50 -11.76 -7.07
C PHE A 324 2.15 -13.26 -7.03
N PRO A 325 1.24 -13.65 -6.12
CA PRO A 325 0.69 -12.86 -5.03
C PRO A 325 1.76 -12.58 -3.95
N ILE A 326 1.59 -11.50 -3.20
CA ILE A 326 2.34 -11.31 -1.93
C ILE A 326 1.89 -12.42 -0.99
N GLN A 327 2.83 -13.25 -0.54
CA GLN A 327 2.55 -14.39 0.31
C GLN A 327 2.84 -14.07 1.77
N ILE A 328 1.94 -14.49 2.64
CA ILE A 328 2.00 -14.20 4.08
C ILE A 328 1.77 -15.51 4.84
N PHE A 329 2.82 -15.98 5.49
CA PHE A 329 2.76 -17.16 6.35
C PHE A 329 2.35 -16.77 7.76
N LYS A 330 1.28 -17.35 8.26
CA LYS A 330 0.74 -17.13 9.60
C LYS A 330 1.51 -17.97 10.61
N VAL A 331 2.19 -17.32 11.54
CA VAL A 331 2.87 -17.94 12.68
C VAL A 331 1.89 -17.96 13.84
N LYS A 332 1.52 -19.16 14.27
CA LYS A 332 0.56 -19.43 15.34
C LYS A 332 1.11 -20.46 16.30
N ASP A 333 1.19 -20.09 17.59
CA ASP A 333 1.68 -20.99 18.64
C ASP A 333 0.82 -22.24 18.75
N GLY A 334 1.46 -23.41 18.85
CA GLY A 334 0.83 -24.72 18.90
C GLY A 334 0.29 -25.23 17.56
N VAL A 335 0.41 -24.46 16.47
CA VAL A 335 -0.05 -24.83 15.13
C VAL A 335 1.11 -24.84 14.13
N SER A 336 1.64 -23.69 13.77
CA SER A 336 2.75 -23.54 12.82
C SER A 336 4.06 -23.16 13.50
N TYR A 337 4.04 -22.92 14.82
CA TYR A 337 5.21 -22.63 15.62
C TYR A 337 5.10 -23.23 17.02
N SER A 338 6.24 -23.61 17.59
CA SER A 338 6.40 -24.01 18.97
C SER A 338 7.85 -23.75 19.39
N GLU A 339 8.04 -23.19 20.56
CA GLU A 339 9.38 -22.92 21.10
C GLU A 339 10.18 -24.21 21.31
N GLU A 340 9.51 -25.32 21.73
CA GLU A 340 10.12 -26.60 21.92
C GLU A 340 10.56 -27.22 20.60
N ASP A 341 9.69 -27.18 19.59
CA ASP A 341 10.01 -27.66 18.25
C ASP A 341 11.12 -26.83 17.61
N TYR A 342 11.11 -25.51 17.84
CA TYR A 342 12.19 -24.66 17.38
C TYR A 342 13.54 -25.05 17.98
N LYS A 343 13.62 -25.24 19.29
CA LYS A 343 14.86 -25.67 19.96
C LYS A 343 15.33 -27.04 19.40
N LYS A 344 14.43 -27.99 19.29
CA LYS A 344 14.69 -29.32 18.72
C LYS A 344 15.22 -29.21 17.27
N ALA A 345 14.62 -28.39 16.44
CA ALA A 345 15.06 -28.15 15.07
C ALA A 345 16.46 -27.52 15.01
N MET A 346 16.77 -26.58 15.93
CA MET A 346 18.09 -25.92 15.96
C MET A 346 19.25 -26.85 16.32
N GLU A 347 19.01 -27.97 17.01
CA GLU A 347 20.01 -28.99 17.31
C GLU A 347 20.50 -29.69 16.03
N ASN A 348 19.59 -30.02 15.12
CA ASN A 348 19.92 -30.62 13.83
C ASN A 348 19.04 -30.03 12.70
N PHE A 349 19.38 -28.81 12.30
CA PHE A 349 18.56 -28.03 11.39
C PHE A 349 18.40 -28.65 10.01
N GLU A 350 19.43 -29.30 9.48
CA GLU A 350 19.37 -29.97 8.17
C GLU A 350 18.38 -31.14 8.19
N ALA A 351 18.44 -31.98 9.21
CA ALA A 351 17.50 -33.10 9.38
C ALA A 351 16.06 -32.60 9.56
N ALA A 352 15.88 -31.49 10.29
CA ALA A 352 14.57 -30.85 10.44
C ALA A 352 14.02 -30.32 9.11
N LEU A 353 14.85 -29.66 8.33
CA LEU A 353 14.48 -29.08 7.03
C LEU A 353 14.19 -30.14 5.96
N GLU A 354 14.85 -31.31 6.06
CA GLU A 354 14.63 -32.46 5.19
C GLU A 354 13.41 -33.32 5.61
N GLY A 355 12.70 -32.95 6.67
CA GLY A 355 11.53 -33.68 7.16
C GLY A 355 11.87 -35.01 7.86
N LYS A 356 13.10 -35.17 8.36
CA LYS A 356 13.56 -36.37 9.10
C LYS A 356 13.29 -36.26 10.59
N MET A 357 12.58 -35.25 11.04
CA MET A 357 12.23 -35.04 12.45
C MET A 357 10.71 -34.83 12.57
N GLU A 358 10.16 -35.37 13.67
CA GLU A 358 8.77 -35.15 14.04
C GLU A 358 8.65 -33.97 15.02
N PHE A 359 7.57 -33.19 14.91
CA PHE A 359 7.30 -32.02 15.70
C PHE A 359 5.94 -32.12 16.37
N GLN A 360 5.75 -31.38 17.49
CA GLN A 360 4.48 -31.32 18.20
C GLN A 360 3.48 -30.42 17.51
N ALA A 361 3.93 -29.23 17.06
CA ALA A 361 3.09 -28.32 16.28
C ALA A 361 2.88 -28.90 14.88
N PRO A 362 1.61 -29.11 14.45
CA PRO A 362 1.30 -29.88 13.24
C PRO A 362 1.90 -29.30 11.95
N ASN A 363 2.08 -27.99 11.89
CA ASN A 363 2.60 -27.27 10.71
C ASN A 363 4.00 -26.69 10.93
N PHE A 364 4.74 -27.13 11.93
CA PHE A 364 6.10 -26.61 12.16
C PHE A 364 7.07 -26.98 11.03
N ASP A 365 6.93 -28.15 10.43
CA ASP A 365 7.68 -28.54 9.22
C ASP A 365 7.39 -27.59 8.04
N LEU A 366 6.15 -27.13 7.90
CA LEU A 366 5.76 -26.15 6.89
C LEU A 366 6.32 -24.75 7.21
N PHE A 367 6.43 -24.38 8.47
CA PHE A 367 7.16 -23.18 8.90
C PHE A 367 8.62 -23.19 8.45
N LEU A 368 9.33 -24.31 8.63
CA LEU A 368 10.71 -24.46 8.15
C LEU A 368 10.80 -24.37 6.62
N LYS A 369 9.84 -24.98 5.91
CA LYS A 369 9.73 -24.87 4.44
C LYS A 369 9.42 -23.43 4.03
N ALA A 370 8.60 -22.68 4.76
CA ALA A 370 8.35 -21.27 4.53
C ALA A 370 9.63 -20.44 4.68
N CYS A 371 10.42 -20.67 5.72
CA CYS A 371 11.73 -20.03 5.91
C CYS A 371 12.68 -20.32 4.72
N ARG A 372 12.70 -21.57 4.23
CA ARG A 372 13.47 -21.96 3.04
C ARG A 372 12.99 -21.23 1.78
N THR A 373 11.68 -21.09 1.63
CA THR A 373 11.09 -20.39 0.48
C THR A 373 11.42 -18.91 0.52
N THR A 374 11.32 -18.25 1.69
CA THR A 374 11.74 -16.86 1.89
C THR A 374 13.21 -16.65 1.52
N ALA A 375 14.09 -17.58 1.92
CA ALA A 375 15.51 -17.54 1.57
C ALA A 375 15.77 -17.62 0.06
N LYS A 376 14.87 -18.23 -0.71
CA LYS A 376 15.03 -18.45 -2.15
C LYS A 376 14.25 -17.48 -3.02
N ALA A 377 13.10 -17.01 -2.55
CA ALA A 377 12.12 -16.29 -3.37
C ALA A 377 11.58 -15.00 -2.72
N LEU A 378 12.17 -14.50 -1.63
CA LEU A 378 11.71 -13.31 -0.89
C LEU A 378 10.33 -13.45 -0.23
N PHE A 379 9.58 -14.48 -0.50
CA PHE A 379 8.29 -14.83 0.08
C PHE A 379 8.34 -16.22 0.71
N PRO A 380 7.46 -16.48 1.69
CA PRO A 380 6.47 -15.59 2.31
C PRO A 380 7.08 -14.58 3.28
N ASN A 381 6.32 -13.51 3.57
CA ASN A 381 6.47 -12.71 4.78
C ASN A 381 5.83 -13.47 5.96
N PHE A 382 6.07 -13.01 7.20
CA PHE A 382 5.58 -13.69 8.41
C PHE A 382 4.64 -12.78 9.21
N MET A 383 3.47 -13.31 9.56
CA MET A 383 2.50 -12.62 10.41
C MET A 383 2.28 -13.42 11.70
N PHE A 384 2.36 -12.74 12.84
CA PHE A 384 2.32 -13.33 14.16
C PHE A 384 0.94 -13.16 14.80
N LEU A 385 0.20 -14.24 14.94
CA LEU A 385 -1.18 -14.22 15.42
C LEU A 385 -1.30 -14.12 16.93
N ASP A 386 -0.24 -14.43 17.68
CA ASP A 386 -0.27 -14.50 19.13
C ASP A 386 0.16 -13.23 19.85
N THR A 387 0.52 -12.18 19.11
CA THR A 387 0.70 -10.84 19.73
C THR A 387 -0.60 -10.36 20.35
N PRO A 388 -0.56 -9.64 21.50
CA PRO A 388 -1.78 -9.26 22.24
C PRO A 388 -2.83 -8.53 21.39
N TYR A 389 -2.40 -7.72 20.43
CA TYR A 389 -3.27 -6.94 19.55
C TYR A 389 -3.77 -7.73 18.32
N ASN A 390 -3.23 -8.92 18.03
CA ASN A 390 -3.66 -9.81 16.94
C ASN A 390 -4.54 -10.98 17.42
N LYS A 391 -4.47 -11.32 18.72
CA LYS A 391 -5.26 -12.42 19.28
C LYS A 391 -6.77 -12.19 19.11
N ASN A 392 -7.48 -13.30 18.95
CA ASN A 392 -8.93 -13.35 19.04
C ASN A 392 -9.33 -14.41 20.06
N GLU A 393 -10.13 -14.03 21.04
CA GLU A 393 -10.56 -14.89 22.13
C GLU A 393 -11.49 -16.04 21.67
N LYS A 394 -12.12 -15.86 20.52
CA LYS A 394 -13.00 -16.88 19.89
C LYS A 394 -12.23 -17.95 19.11
N TRP A 395 -10.92 -17.75 18.92
CA TRP A 395 -10.15 -18.70 18.14
C TRP A 395 -9.97 -20.04 18.90
N ASP A 396 -10.38 -21.14 18.28
CA ASP A 396 -10.23 -22.50 18.80
C ASP A 396 -9.70 -23.42 17.70
N ILE A 397 -8.64 -24.19 17.99
CA ILE A 397 -8.05 -25.15 17.05
C ILE A 397 -9.04 -26.22 16.60
N LYS A 398 -10.05 -26.51 17.40
CA LYS A 398 -11.09 -27.50 17.10
C LYS A 398 -12.16 -26.98 16.14
N ASP A 399 -12.28 -25.66 15.98
CA ASP A 399 -13.21 -25.07 15.03
C ASP A 399 -12.66 -25.22 13.59
N PRO A 400 -13.32 -25.95 12.70
CA PRO A 400 -12.88 -26.07 11.31
C PRO A 400 -12.92 -24.74 10.53
N LYS A 401 -13.67 -23.76 11.05
CA LYS A 401 -13.76 -22.39 10.49
C LYS A 401 -13.00 -21.35 11.32
N ARG A 402 -12.03 -21.76 12.15
CA ARG A 402 -11.21 -20.88 12.99
C ARG A 402 -10.50 -19.76 12.24
N TYR A 403 -10.26 -19.92 10.94
CA TYR A 403 -9.70 -18.89 10.08
C TYR A 403 -10.52 -17.58 10.12
N ARG A 404 -11.81 -17.62 10.47
CA ARG A 404 -12.66 -16.43 10.64
C ARG A 404 -12.21 -15.52 11.78
N TYR A 405 -11.51 -16.08 12.74
CA TYR A 405 -10.97 -15.41 13.93
C TYR A 405 -9.47 -15.13 13.82
N GLU A 406 -8.89 -15.35 12.66
CA GLU A 406 -7.50 -15.06 12.38
C GLU A 406 -7.38 -13.71 11.65
N LEU A 407 -6.40 -12.91 12.08
CA LEU A 407 -6.01 -11.74 11.32
C LEU A 407 -5.47 -12.15 9.95
N ALA A 408 -5.76 -11.35 8.94
CA ALA A 408 -5.08 -11.37 7.66
C ALA A 408 -4.66 -9.96 7.25
N THR A 409 -3.57 -9.87 6.51
CA THR A 409 -3.01 -8.62 6.01
C THR A 409 -3.18 -8.53 4.49
N MET A 410 -3.40 -7.32 3.99
CA MET A 410 -3.47 -7.04 2.56
C MET A 410 -2.22 -6.32 2.09
N GLY A 411 -1.76 -6.68 0.90
CA GLY A 411 -0.65 -6.02 0.23
C GLY A 411 0.60 -5.99 1.11
N CYS A 412 1.20 -4.80 1.21
CA CYS A 412 2.44 -4.65 1.95
C CYS A 412 2.25 -4.52 3.46
N ARG A 413 1.09 -4.05 3.98
CA ARG A 413 0.91 -3.85 5.43
C ARG A 413 -0.50 -3.58 5.93
N THR A 414 -1.49 -3.35 5.07
CA THR A 414 -2.84 -2.93 5.50
C THR A 414 -3.50 -4.02 6.33
N ARG A 415 -3.95 -3.65 7.53
CA ARG A 415 -4.58 -4.52 8.51
C ARG A 415 -6.04 -4.10 8.68
N VAL A 416 -6.96 -5.02 8.45
CA VAL A 416 -8.41 -4.84 8.66
C VAL A 416 -8.89 -5.97 9.53
N TYR A 417 -9.18 -5.67 10.79
CA TYR A 417 -9.51 -6.71 11.76
C TYR A 417 -10.53 -6.26 12.80
N GLU A 418 -10.20 -5.29 13.66
CA GLU A 418 -11.13 -4.71 14.62
C GLU A 418 -12.34 -4.11 13.89
N ASN A 419 -13.52 -4.21 14.49
CA ASN A 419 -14.76 -3.74 13.86
C ASN A 419 -15.77 -3.23 14.89
N ILE A 420 -15.92 -1.92 14.99
CA ILE A 420 -16.95 -1.32 15.83
C ILE A 420 -18.37 -1.51 15.28
N ALA A 421 -18.47 -1.75 13.96
CA ALA A 421 -19.74 -1.92 13.27
C ALA A 421 -20.17 -3.40 13.08
N GLY A 422 -19.40 -4.35 13.61
CA GLY A 422 -19.69 -5.77 13.43
C GLY A 422 -18.66 -6.68 14.10
N GLU A 423 -18.53 -7.89 13.58
CA GLU A 423 -17.61 -8.89 14.12
C GLU A 423 -16.13 -8.54 13.85
N LYS A 424 -15.25 -8.83 14.82
CA LYS A 424 -13.80 -8.75 14.69
C LYS A 424 -13.33 -9.85 13.72
N SER A 425 -13.18 -9.51 12.45
CA SER A 425 -12.80 -10.43 11.37
C SER A 425 -12.17 -9.68 10.21
N SER A 426 -11.35 -10.37 9.44
CA SER A 426 -10.80 -9.84 8.18
C SER A 426 -11.68 -10.12 6.97
N LEU A 427 -12.63 -11.06 7.05
CA LEU A 427 -13.40 -11.57 5.91
C LEU A 427 -14.47 -10.59 5.40
N GLY A 428 -14.55 -10.40 4.09
CA GLY A 428 -15.58 -9.60 3.44
C GLY A 428 -15.51 -8.11 3.76
N ARG A 429 -14.34 -7.61 4.12
CA ARG A 429 -14.08 -6.23 4.55
C ARG A 429 -12.80 -5.69 3.91
N GLY A 430 -12.65 -4.38 3.95
CA GLY A 430 -11.46 -3.73 3.41
C GLY A 430 -11.20 -2.36 3.99
N ASN A 431 -10.23 -1.67 3.43
CA ASN A 431 -9.93 -0.28 3.73
C ASN A 431 -10.71 0.64 2.79
N LEU A 432 -11.32 1.69 3.33
CA LEU A 432 -12.07 2.68 2.55
C LEU A 432 -11.14 3.73 1.95
N SER A 433 -10.25 4.28 2.78
CA SER A 433 -9.29 5.30 2.41
C SER A 433 -8.29 5.57 3.53
N PHE A 434 -7.21 6.24 3.19
CA PHE A 434 -6.24 6.72 4.16
C PHE A 434 -5.63 8.06 3.71
N THR A 435 -5.16 8.83 4.67
CA THR A 435 -4.52 10.13 4.47
C THR A 435 -3.32 10.24 5.38
N THR A 436 -2.20 10.73 4.85
CA THR A 436 -0.90 10.68 5.52
C THR A 436 -0.42 12.06 5.95
N MET A 437 0.01 12.17 7.19
CA MET A 437 0.63 13.33 7.81
C MET A 437 2.09 13.49 7.38
N ASN A 438 2.53 14.72 7.11
CA ASN A 438 3.94 15.09 6.95
C ASN A 438 4.55 15.40 8.32
N MET A 439 4.96 14.37 9.05
CA MET A 439 5.48 14.53 10.41
C MET A 439 6.79 15.35 10.47
N PRO A 440 7.77 15.21 9.53
CA PRO A 440 8.95 16.05 9.49
C PRO A 440 8.65 17.56 9.42
N ARG A 441 7.66 17.97 8.63
CA ARG A 441 7.26 19.39 8.54
C ARG A 441 6.80 19.94 9.87
N LEU A 442 5.98 19.20 10.60
CA LEU A 442 5.51 19.63 11.93
C LEU A 442 6.68 19.82 12.89
N ALA A 443 7.68 18.95 12.83
CA ALA A 443 8.88 19.04 13.64
C ALA A 443 9.76 20.24 13.26
N ILE A 444 9.95 20.50 11.96
CA ILE A 444 10.69 21.67 11.46
C ILE A 444 10.01 22.96 11.94
N GLU A 445 8.72 23.10 11.73
CA GLU A 445 7.96 24.29 12.13
C GLU A 445 7.95 24.49 13.66
N ALA A 446 7.79 23.40 14.40
CA ALA A 446 7.89 23.43 15.87
C ALA A 446 9.25 23.90 16.35
N ARG A 447 10.34 23.44 15.72
CA ARG A 447 11.71 23.86 16.04
C ARG A 447 11.93 25.33 15.74
N ILE A 448 11.57 25.80 14.56
CA ILE A 448 11.69 27.21 14.16
C ILE A 448 10.90 28.11 15.13
N LYS A 449 9.67 27.72 15.46
CA LYS A 449 8.82 28.48 16.39
C LYS A 449 9.39 28.50 17.81
N ALA A 450 9.91 27.36 18.30
CA ALA A 450 10.52 27.30 19.61
C ALA A 450 11.78 28.17 19.72
N GLU A 451 12.62 28.19 18.69
CA GLU A 451 13.80 29.06 18.61
C GLU A 451 13.43 30.55 18.63
N SER A 452 12.29 30.92 18.04
CA SER A 452 11.81 32.30 18.04
C SER A 452 11.16 32.73 19.37
N LEU A 453 10.67 31.79 20.17
CA LEU A 453 9.98 32.04 21.44
C LEU A 453 10.89 31.93 22.67
N GLU A 454 11.97 31.18 22.56
CA GLU A 454 12.85 30.89 23.71
C GLU A 454 14.04 31.88 23.76
N GLU A 455 13.88 32.95 24.55
CA GLU A 455 14.85 34.01 24.66
C GLU A 455 16.19 33.58 25.32
N SER A 456 16.17 32.49 26.12
CA SER A 456 17.37 32.01 26.80
C SER A 456 18.43 31.42 25.87
N GLY A 457 18.08 31.03 24.67
CA GLY A 457 18.94 30.34 23.71
C GLY A 457 19.48 28.98 24.19
N LYS A 458 18.99 28.45 25.32
CA LYS A 458 19.46 27.17 25.87
C LYS A 458 18.84 26.02 25.09
N LYS A 459 19.70 25.12 24.61
CA LYS A 459 19.32 23.97 23.77
C LYS A 459 18.18 23.16 24.39
N GLU A 460 18.27 22.82 25.68
CA GLU A 460 17.26 22.00 26.36
C GLU A 460 15.87 22.70 26.47
N ALA A 461 15.87 24.03 26.64
CA ALA A 461 14.65 24.82 26.70
C ALA A 461 13.98 24.88 25.34
N ILE A 462 14.75 25.11 24.29
CA ILE A 462 14.27 25.08 22.90
C ILE A 462 13.70 23.70 22.53
N GLU A 463 14.43 22.62 22.85
CA GLU A 463 13.98 21.25 22.57
C GLU A 463 12.69 20.89 23.29
N ARG A 464 12.56 21.28 24.57
CA ARG A 464 11.33 21.07 25.33
C ARG A 464 10.15 21.83 24.72
N LYS A 465 10.36 23.11 24.35
CA LYS A 465 9.33 23.93 23.74
C LYS A 465 8.96 23.44 22.33
N ALA A 466 9.93 23.00 21.56
CA ALA A 466 9.71 22.39 20.27
C ALA A 466 8.88 21.10 20.37
N LYS A 467 9.16 20.24 21.35
CA LYS A 467 8.36 19.04 21.63
C LYS A 467 6.91 19.41 21.96
N GLU A 468 6.66 20.38 22.83
CA GLU A 468 5.30 20.83 23.17
C GLU A 468 4.53 21.25 21.93
N ILE A 469 5.11 22.15 21.11
CA ILE A 469 4.48 22.65 19.87
C ILE A 469 4.28 21.52 18.86
N PHE A 470 5.23 20.60 18.74
CA PHE A 470 5.14 19.45 17.86
C PHE A 470 3.98 18.54 18.24
N MET A 471 3.82 18.21 19.54
CA MET A 471 2.75 17.36 20.02
C MET A 471 1.36 17.97 19.79
N GLU A 472 1.22 19.29 20.06
CA GLU A 472 -0.01 20.05 19.76
C GLU A 472 -0.34 19.99 18.25
N SER A 473 0.68 20.13 17.40
CA SER A 473 0.53 20.08 15.95
C SER A 473 0.15 18.69 15.45
N VAL A 474 0.73 17.63 16.03
CA VAL A 474 0.38 16.24 15.71
C VAL A 474 -1.08 15.96 16.06
N HIS A 475 -1.54 16.42 17.23
CA HIS A 475 -2.96 16.29 17.63
C HIS A 475 -3.88 16.99 16.63
N ALA A 476 -3.68 18.28 16.41
CA ALA A 476 -4.52 19.09 15.52
C ALA A 476 -4.56 18.56 14.08
N LEU A 477 -3.40 18.12 13.54
CA LEU A 477 -3.37 17.60 12.19
C LEU A 477 -4.00 16.19 12.11
N SER A 478 -3.92 15.39 13.17
CA SER A 478 -4.63 14.11 13.26
C SER A 478 -6.15 14.29 13.22
N GLU A 479 -6.67 15.29 13.92
CA GLU A 479 -8.10 15.67 13.85
C GLU A 479 -8.50 16.11 12.44
N LEU A 480 -7.70 16.98 11.80
CA LEU A 480 -7.96 17.40 10.41
C LEU A 480 -8.04 16.21 9.46
N ILE A 481 -7.13 15.25 9.60
CA ILE A 481 -7.11 14.03 8.80
C ILE A 481 -8.34 13.16 9.07
N ALA A 482 -8.71 12.98 10.35
CA ALA A 482 -9.89 12.22 10.72
C ALA A 482 -11.18 12.83 10.16
N GLU A 483 -11.33 14.16 10.22
CA GLU A 483 -12.44 14.88 9.60
C GLU A 483 -12.45 14.74 8.08
N GLN A 484 -11.28 14.81 7.43
CA GLN A 484 -11.17 14.63 5.99
C GLN A 484 -11.58 13.20 5.58
N LEU A 485 -11.13 12.19 6.32
CA LEU A 485 -11.51 10.79 6.09
C LEU A 485 -13.02 10.58 6.29
N TYR A 486 -13.60 11.21 7.30
CA TYR A 486 -15.06 11.20 7.51
C TYR A 486 -15.81 11.84 6.33
N ALA A 487 -15.34 12.99 5.84
CA ALA A 487 -15.92 13.65 4.69
C ALA A 487 -15.84 12.75 3.43
N ARG A 488 -14.71 12.07 3.20
CA ARG A 488 -14.58 11.09 2.11
C ARG A 488 -15.52 9.89 2.27
N TYR A 489 -15.65 9.35 3.49
CA TYR A 489 -16.63 8.30 3.78
C TYR A 489 -18.06 8.75 3.45
N GLN A 490 -18.46 9.96 3.86
CA GLN A 490 -19.78 10.53 3.54
C GLN A 490 -20.00 10.63 2.02
N TYR A 491 -18.97 10.92 1.26
CA TYR A 491 -19.03 10.94 -0.19
C TYR A 491 -19.11 9.52 -0.78
N GLN A 492 -18.28 8.58 -0.30
CA GLN A 492 -18.27 7.19 -0.77
C GLN A 492 -19.62 6.49 -0.54
N ARG A 493 -20.25 6.70 0.62
CA ARG A 493 -21.53 6.05 0.94
C ARG A 493 -22.69 6.42 0.03
N THR A 494 -22.59 7.51 -0.74
CA THR A 494 -23.58 7.91 -1.74
C THR A 494 -23.46 7.17 -3.08
N ALA A 495 -22.47 6.27 -3.22
CA ALA A 495 -22.36 5.44 -4.39
C ALA A 495 -23.55 4.47 -4.49
N LEU A 496 -23.96 4.14 -5.69
CA LEU A 496 -25.03 3.17 -5.91
C LEU A 496 -24.46 1.75 -6.03
N ALA A 497 -25.15 0.75 -5.50
CA ALA A 497 -24.73 -0.65 -5.56
C ALA A 497 -24.42 -1.13 -6.98
N ARG A 498 -25.13 -0.62 -7.99
CA ARG A 498 -24.87 -0.90 -9.42
C ARG A 498 -23.52 -0.42 -9.94
N GLN A 499 -22.81 0.47 -9.21
CA GLN A 499 -21.45 0.87 -9.56
C GLN A 499 -20.44 -0.22 -9.21
N PHE A 500 -20.81 -1.14 -8.33
CA PHE A 500 -20.01 -2.26 -7.83
C PHE A 500 -20.77 -3.60 -7.99
N PRO A 501 -21.13 -3.98 -9.22
CA PRO A 501 -22.03 -5.11 -9.45
C PRO A 501 -21.45 -6.45 -9.00
N PHE A 502 -20.13 -6.63 -9.06
CA PHE A 502 -19.46 -7.84 -8.56
C PHE A 502 -19.31 -7.78 -7.03
N MET A 503 -18.74 -6.70 -6.52
CA MET A 503 -18.41 -6.56 -5.10
C MET A 503 -19.66 -6.56 -4.21
N MET A 504 -20.69 -5.81 -4.59
CA MET A 504 -21.96 -5.76 -3.85
C MET A 504 -22.89 -6.92 -4.23
N GLY A 505 -23.08 -7.20 -5.53
CA GLY A 505 -24.02 -8.20 -5.99
C GLY A 505 -23.70 -9.65 -5.58
N ASN A 506 -22.43 -9.95 -5.29
CA ASN A 506 -22.00 -11.26 -4.77
C ASN A 506 -21.66 -11.24 -3.28
N ASP A 507 -22.02 -10.21 -2.55
CA ASP A 507 -21.72 -10.07 -1.12
C ASP A 507 -20.21 -10.17 -0.78
N VAL A 508 -19.36 -9.79 -1.75
CA VAL A 508 -17.90 -9.76 -1.56
C VAL A 508 -17.55 -8.74 -0.48
N TRP A 509 -18.16 -7.56 -0.53
CA TRP A 509 -18.21 -6.66 0.60
C TRP A 509 -19.44 -7.05 1.44
N LYS A 510 -19.19 -7.54 2.63
CA LYS A 510 -20.21 -8.18 3.47
C LYS A 510 -21.40 -7.26 3.76
N GLY A 511 -22.60 -7.74 3.48
CA GLY A 511 -23.85 -6.98 3.53
C GLY A 511 -24.28 -6.37 2.21
N GLY A 512 -23.38 -6.31 1.21
CA GLY A 512 -23.67 -5.78 -0.13
C GLY A 512 -24.73 -6.55 -0.88
N GLY A 513 -24.77 -7.87 -0.74
CA GLY A 513 -25.76 -8.73 -1.39
C GLY A 513 -27.22 -8.50 -1.01
N LYS A 514 -27.46 -7.69 0.03
CA LYS A 514 -28.81 -7.28 0.44
C LYS A 514 -29.31 -6.03 -0.28
N LEU A 515 -28.44 -5.33 -1.00
CA LEU A 515 -28.75 -4.09 -1.69
C LEU A 515 -29.36 -4.34 -3.07
N SER A 516 -30.37 -3.53 -3.42
CA SER A 516 -30.83 -3.42 -4.79
C SER A 516 -29.87 -2.55 -5.62
N PRO A 517 -29.79 -2.71 -6.95
CA PRO A 517 -28.83 -1.98 -7.78
C PRO A 517 -28.87 -0.45 -7.64
N ASN A 518 -30.04 0.11 -7.34
CA ASN A 518 -30.25 1.56 -7.19
C ASN A 518 -30.13 2.05 -5.73
N ASP A 519 -29.91 1.16 -4.77
CA ASP A 519 -29.66 1.54 -3.40
C ASP A 519 -28.27 2.14 -3.25
N GLN A 520 -28.13 3.14 -2.36
CA GLN A 520 -26.82 3.61 -1.98
C GLN A 520 -26.10 2.54 -1.14
N VAL A 521 -24.78 2.41 -1.33
CA VAL A 521 -23.99 1.46 -0.53
C VAL A 521 -24.01 1.80 0.97
N GLY A 522 -24.16 3.08 1.29
CA GLY A 522 -24.60 3.55 2.63
C GLY A 522 -23.86 2.91 3.79
N ASP A 523 -24.62 2.33 4.70
CA ASP A 523 -24.11 1.78 5.96
C ASP A 523 -23.34 0.46 5.80
N VAL A 524 -23.43 -0.21 4.67
CA VAL A 524 -22.61 -1.41 4.36
C VAL A 524 -21.12 -1.08 4.44
N LEU A 525 -20.71 0.15 4.05
CA LEU A 525 -19.33 0.61 4.13
C LEU A 525 -18.82 0.85 5.56
N ARG A 526 -19.67 0.92 6.59
CA ARG A 526 -19.24 1.13 7.99
C ARG A 526 -18.26 0.06 8.49
N GLN A 527 -18.26 -1.10 7.89
CA GLN A 527 -17.34 -2.19 8.24
C GLN A 527 -15.91 -1.95 7.71
N GLY A 528 -15.72 -1.01 6.80
CA GLY A 528 -14.41 -0.64 6.30
C GLY A 528 -13.60 0.20 7.27
N THR A 529 -12.29 0.28 7.05
CA THR A 529 -11.36 1.04 7.88
C THR A 529 -10.99 2.38 7.26
N LEU A 530 -10.67 3.36 8.11
CA LEU A 530 -10.20 4.70 7.76
C LEU A 530 -8.84 4.92 8.41
N GLY A 531 -7.80 5.14 7.60
CA GLY A 531 -6.42 5.17 8.05
C GLY A 531 -5.87 6.59 8.25
N ILE A 532 -5.47 6.93 9.49
CA ILE A 532 -4.67 8.13 9.79
C ILE A 532 -3.21 7.73 9.66
N GLY A 533 -2.58 8.08 8.55
CA GLY A 533 -1.21 7.70 8.21
C GLY A 533 -0.17 8.74 8.62
N PHE A 534 1.09 8.31 8.65
CA PHE A 534 2.25 9.20 8.84
C PHE A 534 3.49 8.64 8.17
N ILE A 535 4.42 9.55 7.84
CA ILE A 535 5.78 9.21 7.39
C ILE A 535 6.81 10.12 8.06
N GLY A 536 8.08 9.73 7.98
CA GLY A 536 9.19 10.56 8.39
C GLY A 536 9.42 10.66 9.89
N GLY A 537 9.05 9.64 10.67
CA GLY A 537 9.29 9.64 12.11
C GLY A 537 10.75 9.89 12.48
N HIS A 538 11.69 9.21 11.81
CA HIS A 538 13.12 9.46 11.96
C HIS A 538 13.48 10.92 11.67
N ASN A 539 13.04 11.44 10.51
CA ASN A 539 13.37 12.79 10.08
C ASN A 539 12.73 13.87 10.98
N ALA A 540 11.57 13.59 11.56
CA ALA A 540 10.97 14.48 12.56
C ALA A 540 11.82 14.56 13.82
N MET A 541 12.35 13.45 14.30
CA MET A 541 13.26 13.43 15.47
C MET A 541 14.58 14.14 15.17
N MET A 542 15.13 13.95 13.96
CA MET A 542 16.29 14.72 13.49
C MET A 542 16.02 16.23 13.49
N ALA A 543 14.83 16.67 13.05
CA ALA A 543 14.45 18.08 13.07
C ALA A 543 14.32 18.65 14.50
N LEU A 544 13.78 17.88 15.45
CA LEU A 544 13.60 18.32 16.84
C LEU A 544 14.92 18.33 17.63
N TYR A 545 15.75 17.30 17.48
CA TYR A 545 16.85 17.01 18.40
C TYR A 545 18.22 16.90 17.73
N GLY A 546 18.27 16.75 16.40
CA GLY A 546 19.49 16.39 15.66
C GLY A 546 19.90 14.93 15.86
N GLU A 547 19.02 14.09 16.40
CA GLU A 547 19.24 12.68 16.72
C GLU A 547 18.06 11.82 16.26
N GLY A 548 18.35 10.67 15.61
CA GLY A 548 17.35 9.69 15.22
C GLY A 548 16.94 8.76 16.36
N HIS A 549 15.76 8.16 16.25
CA HIS A 549 15.19 7.29 17.29
C HIS A 549 15.84 5.88 17.35
N ALA A 550 16.75 5.56 16.44
CA ALA A 550 17.49 4.30 16.48
C ALA A 550 18.39 4.20 17.73
N HIS A 551 19.06 5.29 18.07
CA HIS A 551 20.08 5.33 19.14
C HIS A 551 19.72 6.29 20.30
N SER A 552 18.87 7.27 20.08
CA SER A 552 18.42 8.22 21.11
C SER A 552 17.10 7.76 21.76
N GLN A 553 17.13 7.49 23.07
CA GLN A 553 15.93 7.12 23.82
C GLN A 553 14.95 8.29 23.89
N LYS A 554 15.43 9.52 24.08
CA LYS A 554 14.59 10.74 24.05
C LYS A 554 13.82 10.89 22.72
N ALA A 555 14.50 10.67 21.60
CA ALA A 555 13.88 10.71 20.28
C ALA A 555 12.87 9.57 20.12
N TRP A 556 13.20 8.35 20.57
CA TRP A 556 12.32 7.22 20.52
C TRP A 556 11.03 7.45 21.35
N ASP A 557 11.19 7.91 22.60
CA ASP A 557 10.06 8.22 23.49
C ASP A 557 9.13 9.27 22.88
N THR A 558 9.69 10.34 22.29
CA THR A 558 8.92 11.39 21.64
C THR A 558 8.16 10.88 20.41
N LEU A 559 8.79 10.07 19.57
CA LEU A 559 8.11 9.48 18.40
C LEU A 559 7.00 8.54 18.84
N PHE A 560 7.25 7.69 19.84
CA PHE A 560 6.25 6.78 20.39
C PHE A 560 5.05 7.52 20.98
N GLU A 561 5.31 8.60 21.71
CA GLU A 561 4.30 9.50 22.28
C GLU A 561 3.46 10.17 21.18
N ALA A 562 4.10 10.65 20.12
CA ALA A 562 3.41 11.26 18.98
C ALA A 562 2.49 10.26 18.25
N VAL A 563 2.95 9.04 18.00
CA VAL A 563 2.10 8.00 17.36
C VAL A 563 0.99 7.54 18.32
N THR A 564 1.25 7.53 19.63
CA THR A 564 0.23 7.24 20.65
C THR A 564 -0.85 8.31 20.65
N GLU A 565 -0.50 9.59 20.51
CA GLU A 565 -1.45 10.69 20.40
C GLU A 565 -2.32 10.55 19.14
N MET A 566 -1.72 10.21 18.00
CA MET A 566 -2.49 9.88 16.78
C MET A 566 -3.50 8.76 17.02
N ASN A 567 -3.08 7.70 17.75
CA ASN A 567 -3.97 6.57 18.06
C ASN A 567 -5.12 6.97 18.98
N LYS A 568 -4.86 7.86 19.93
CA LYS A 568 -5.89 8.42 20.80
C LYS A 568 -6.95 9.20 20.00
N VAL A 569 -6.53 10.09 19.10
CA VAL A 569 -7.44 10.80 18.19
C VAL A 569 -8.22 9.80 17.33
N ALA A 570 -7.58 8.76 16.79
CA ALA A 570 -8.27 7.73 16.02
C ALA A 570 -9.36 7.02 16.85
N ASP A 571 -9.10 6.71 18.12
CA ASP A 571 -10.06 6.07 19.01
C ASP A 571 -11.21 7.03 19.39
N GLU A 572 -10.94 8.32 19.60
CA GLU A 572 -11.96 9.34 19.83
C GLU A 572 -12.92 9.46 18.63
N TYR A 573 -12.38 9.54 17.41
CA TYR A 573 -13.18 9.63 16.19
C TYR A 573 -13.91 8.32 15.88
N LYS A 574 -13.33 7.16 16.23
CA LYS A 574 -13.99 5.86 16.17
C LYS A 574 -15.25 5.85 17.02
N GLN A 575 -15.19 6.34 18.26
CA GLN A 575 -16.35 6.42 19.14
C GLN A 575 -17.35 7.49 18.67
N LYS A 576 -16.87 8.65 18.24
CA LYS A 576 -17.70 9.77 17.79
C LYS A 576 -18.58 9.39 16.59
N TYR A 577 -18.01 8.72 15.59
CA TYR A 577 -18.70 8.41 14.34
C TYR A 577 -19.11 6.94 14.18
N GLN A 578 -18.76 6.08 15.13
CA GLN A 578 -18.99 4.62 15.05
C GLN A 578 -18.44 4.02 13.74
N LEU A 579 -17.21 4.41 13.38
CA LEU A 579 -16.46 3.97 12.20
C LEU A 579 -15.07 3.47 12.64
N ASN A 580 -14.46 2.61 11.82
CA ASN A 580 -13.18 1.98 12.15
C ASN A 580 -11.98 2.89 11.80
N PHE A 581 -11.79 3.99 12.55
CA PHE A 581 -10.56 4.78 12.47
C PHE A 581 -9.40 4.03 13.12
N SER A 582 -8.21 4.14 12.54
CA SER A 582 -6.99 3.55 13.07
C SER A 582 -5.74 4.24 12.52
N VAL A 583 -4.63 4.16 13.24
CA VAL A 583 -3.34 4.66 12.77
C VAL A 583 -2.71 3.66 11.83
N LEU A 584 -2.19 4.15 10.69
CA LEU A 584 -1.52 3.39 9.65
C LEU A 584 -0.05 3.83 9.53
N ALA A 585 0.87 2.90 9.64
CA ALA A 585 2.25 3.12 9.23
C ALA A 585 2.30 3.15 7.69
N THR A 586 2.19 4.34 7.11
CA THR A 586 1.94 4.52 5.66
C THR A 586 2.99 3.85 4.78
N PRO A 587 2.60 3.11 3.74
CA PRO A 587 3.50 2.72 2.67
C PRO A 587 3.86 3.96 1.82
N ALA A 588 4.96 4.61 2.17
CA ALA A 588 5.38 5.86 1.55
C ALA A 588 6.08 5.62 0.21
N GLU A 589 5.36 5.34 -0.81
CA GLU A 589 5.86 5.12 -2.16
C GLU A 589 6.42 6.42 -2.77
N GLY A 590 5.76 7.05 -3.74
CA GLY A 590 6.18 8.36 -4.27
C GLY A 590 6.07 9.52 -3.28
N LEU A 591 5.26 9.34 -2.24
CA LEU A 591 5.02 10.33 -1.20
C LEU A 591 6.28 10.75 -0.44
N SER A 592 7.18 9.82 -0.13
CA SER A 592 8.41 10.11 0.59
C SER A 592 9.25 11.19 -0.10
N GLY A 593 9.41 11.09 -1.42
CA GLY A 593 10.11 12.10 -2.22
C GLY A 593 9.31 13.38 -2.44
N ARG A 594 7.98 13.29 -2.55
CA ARG A 594 7.11 14.47 -2.70
C ARG A 594 7.27 15.41 -1.51
N PHE A 595 7.10 14.93 -0.29
CA PHE A 595 7.21 15.76 0.90
C PHE A 595 8.60 16.34 1.07
N THR A 596 9.65 15.52 0.88
CA THR A 596 11.04 16.00 1.00
C THR A 596 11.33 17.15 0.03
N ARG A 597 10.92 17.04 -1.25
CA ARG A 597 11.11 18.11 -2.24
C ARG A 597 10.35 19.39 -1.86
N MET A 598 9.13 19.27 -1.33
CA MET A 598 8.32 20.43 -0.91
C MET A 598 8.96 21.14 0.28
N ASP A 599 9.39 20.38 1.27
CA ASP A 599 10.00 20.93 2.49
C ASP A 599 11.38 21.52 2.21
N ARG A 600 12.16 20.90 1.34
CA ARG A 600 13.45 21.47 0.86
C ARG A 600 13.25 22.81 0.15
N ARG A 601 12.20 22.96 -0.65
CA ARG A 601 11.88 24.23 -1.29
C ARG A 601 11.45 25.31 -0.29
N LYS A 602 10.72 24.93 0.76
CA LYS A 602 10.16 25.87 1.75
C LYS A 602 11.18 26.27 2.82
N TYR A 603 11.99 25.33 3.31
CA TYR A 603 12.87 25.52 4.48
C TYR A 603 14.36 25.43 4.14
N GLY A 604 14.72 25.11 2.90
CA GLY A 604 16.11 24.88 2.51
C GLY A 604 16.61 23.49 2.90
N ILE A 605 17.93 23.33 2.88
CA ILE A 605 18.60 22.08 3.23
C ILE A 605 18.81 22.03 4.75
N ILE A 606 18.19 21.05 5.40
CA ILE A 606 18.33 20.77 6.84
C ILE A 606 19.02 19.41 6.95
N PRO A 607 20.23 19.32 7.59
CA PRO A 607 20.98 18.08 7.72
C PRO A 607 20.19 16.97 8.42
N GLY A 608 20.19 15.77 7.85
CA GLY A 608 19.43 14.60 8.34
C GLY A 608 17.92 14.67 8.12
N VAL A 609 17.43 15.77 7.54
CA VAL A 609 15.99 15.96 7.29
C VAL A 609 15.71 16.15 5.80
N THR A 610 16.03 17.33 5.24
CA THR A 610 15.71 17.68 3.85
C THR A 610 16.89 17.53 2.89
N ASP A 611 18.04 17.13 3.35
CA ASP A 611 19.24 16.86 2.54
C ASP A 611 19.18 15.53 1.78
N ASN A 612 18.28 14.62 2.19
CA ASN A 612 17.98 13.36 1.49
C ASN A 612 16.92 13.52 0.41
N ASP A 613 16.87 12.59 -0.53
CA ASP A 613 15.86 12.58 -1.61
C ASP A 613 14.51 11.98 -1.18
N TYR A 614 14.43 11.46 0.05
CA TYR A 614 13.23 10.82 0.61
C TYR A 614 13.16 11.03 2.13
N TYR A 615 11.95 10.96 2.67
CA TYR A 615 11.70 10.77 4.09
C TYR A 615 11.57 9.29 4.42
N VAL A 616 12.05 8.89 5.58
CA VAL A 616 11.97 7.52 6.09
C VAL A 616 10.51 7.11 6.26
N ASN A 617 10.18 5.85 5.94
CA ASN A 617 8.82 5.36 6.09
C ASN A 617 8.39 5.31 7.55
N SER A 618 7.23 5.86 7.85
CA SER A 618 6.53 5.77 9.14
C SER A 618 7.47 5.83 10.37
N PHE A 619 7.46 4.78 11.20
CA PHE A 619 8.29 4.64 12.40
C PHE A 619 9.61 3.90 12.16
N HIS A 620 9.91 3.49 10.94
CA HIS A 620 11.11 2.69 10.68
C HIS A 620 12.38 3.42 11.08
N VAL A 621 13.34 2.65 11.57
CA VAL A 621 14.73 3.09 11.67
C VAL A 621 15.24 3.45 10.27
N ASP A 622 16.03 4.52 10.15
CA ASP A 622 16.58 4.94 8.86
C ASP A 622 17.39 3.80 8.25
N VAL A 623 17.20 3.59 6.96
CA VAL A 623 17.92 2.54 6.20
C VAL A 623 19.43 2.71 6.18
N LYS A 624 19.94 3.89 6.54
CA LYS A 624 21.38 4.22 6.66
C LYS A 624 21.99 3.86 8.00
N GLU A 625 21.14 3.56 9.02
CA GLU A 625 21.63 3.36 10.38
C GLU A 625 22.33 2.01 10.54
N PRO A 626 23.58 1.99 11.02
CA PRO A 626 24.29 0.76 11.34
C PRO A 626 23.78 0.17 12.66
N ILE A 627 22.69 -0.55 12.60
CA ILE A 627 22.02 -1.16 13.75
C ILE A 627 21.92 -2.68 13.57
N THR A 628 22.03 -3.45 14.65
CA THR A 628 21.84 -4.91 14.57
C THR A 628 20.37 -5.26 14.30
N ILE A 629 20.14 -6.43 13.69
CA ILE A 629 18.77 -6.94 13.40
C ILE A 629 17.94 -6.95 14.68
N THR A 630 18.47 -7.47 15.76
CA THR A 630 17.77 -7.58 17.04
C THR A 630 17.39 -6.22 17.62
N GLU A 631 18.31 -5.26 17.60
CA GLU A 631 18.03 -3.91 18.10
C GLU A 631 17.01 -3.18 17.24
N LYS A 632 17.12 -3.29 15.91
CA LYS A 632 16.13 -2.73 14.99
C LYS A 632 14.72 -3.30 15.28
N ILE A 633 14.61 -4.61 15.41
CA ILE A 633 13.33 -5.27 15.73
C ILE A 633 12.80 -4.76 17.09
N LYS A 634 13.63 -4.66 18.12
CA LYS A 634 13.24 -4.13 19.44
C LYS A 634 12.76 -2.69 19.40
N ARG A 635 13.41 -1.84 18.59
CA ARG A 635 13.02 -0.43 18.43
C ARG A 635 11.69 -0.27 17.70
N GLU A 636 11.40 -1.14 16.72
CA GLU A 636 10.20 -1.03 15.88
C GLU A 636 8.98 -1.78 16.47
N ALA A 637 9.18 -2.89 17.17
CA ALA A 637 8.10 -3.75 17.65
C ALA A 637 7.00 -3.04 18.48
N PRO A 638 7.31 -2.12 19.43
CA PRO A 638 6.27 -1.46 20.20
C PRO A 638 5.30 -0.61 19.36
N PHE A 639 5.76 -0.07 18.23
CA PHE A 639 4.90 0.71 17.33
C PHE A 639 3.82 -0.14 16.66
N HIS A 640 4.01 -1.46 16.52
CA HIS A 640 3.00 -2.35 15.94
C HIS A 640 1.71 -2.37 16.73
N ALA A 641 1.79 -2.29 18.06
CA ALA A 641 0.62 -2.29 18.94
C ALA A 641 -0.27 -1.04 18.79
N ILE A 642 0.31 0.09 18.37
CA ILE A 642 -0.37 1.38 18.25
C ILE A 642 -0.63 1.81 16.79
N THR A 643 -0.18 1.04 15.80
CA THR A 643 -0.45 1.25 14.38
C THR A 643 -1.38 0.16 13.83
N ARG A 644 -2.58 0.07 14.39
CA ARG A 644 -3.53 -1.02 14.12
C ARG A 644 -4.18 -1.00 12.74
N GLY A 645 -4.04 0.09 11.99
CA GLY A 645 -4.44 0.20 10.59
C GLY A 645 -3.50 -0.51 9.62
N GLY A 646 -2.31 -0.83 10.08
CA GLY A 646 -1.31 -1.57 9.32
C GLY A 646 0.12 -1.16 9.66
N HIS A 647 0.99 -2.14 9.65
CA HIS A 647 2.42 -2.00 9.97
C HIS A 647 3.20 -3.16 9.36
N ILE A 648 4.50 -2.99 9.26
CA ILE A 648 5.44 -4.03 8.88
C ILE A 648 6.84 -3.64 9.38
N THR A 649 7.65 -4.62 9.77
CA THR A 649 9.09 -4.44 9.98
C THR A 649 9.86 -5.15 8.89
N TYR A 650 10.85 -4.46 8.29
CA TYR A 650 11.75 -5.01 7.28
C TYR A 650 13.11 -5.29 7.88
N VAL A 651 13.63 -6.49 7.65
CA VAL A 651 15.02 -6.85 7.92
C VAL A 651 15.76 -6.97 6.60
N GLU A 652 16.85 -6.24 6.46
CA GLU A 652 17.69 -6.23 5.26
C GLU A 652 18.91 -7.12 5.48
N LEU A 653 19.02 -8.20 4.69
CA LEU A 653 20.17 -9.07 4.71
C LEU A 653 21.12 -8.79 3.57
N ASP A 654 22.39 -9.06 3.84
CA ASP A 654 23.45 -9.08 2.87
C ASP A 654 23.74 -10.54 2.46
N GLY A 655 24.34 -10.72 1.30
CA GLY A 655 24.79 -12.00 0.84
C GLY A 655 23.69 -13.00 0.42
N GLU A 656 24.10 -14.28 0.37
CA GLU A 656 23.27 -15.36 -0.17
C GLU A 656 22.44 -16.00 0.95
N ALA A 657 21.28 -15.41 1.28
CA ALA A 657 20.33 -15.98 2.24
C ALA A 657 19.93 -17.43 1.91
N GLN A 658 19.98 -17.79 0.62
CA GLN A 658 19.70 -19.16 0.15
C GLN A 658 20.60 -20.23 0.78
N LYS A 659 21.82 -19.85 1.17
CA LYS A 659 22.78 -20.76 1.82
C LYS A 659 22.61 -20.84 3.34
N ASN A 660 21.80 -19.97 3.93
CA ASN A 660 21.64 -19.88 5.38
C ASN A 660 20.19 -19.78 5.83
N VAL A 661 19.39 -20.80 5.50
CA VAL A 661 17.98 -20.88 5.92
C VAL A 661 17.83 -20.84 7.45
N LYS A 662 18.82 -21.35 8.18
CA LYS A 662 18.84 -21.30 9.65
C LYS A 662 18.86 -19.89 10.19
N ALA A 663 19.52 -18.94 9.51
CA ALA A 663 19.50 -17.53 9.87
C ALA A 663 18.10 -16.92 9.68
N ILE A 664 17.39 -17.26 8.60
CA ILE A 664 16.01 -16.81 8.39
C ILE A 664 15.12 -17.26 9.55
N ALA A 665 15.17 -18.55 9.93
CA ALA A 665 14.39 -19.06 11.05
C ALA A 665 14.72 -18.36 12.39
N LYS A 666 15.99 -17.99 12.63
CA LYS A 666 16.40 -17.22 13.80
C LYS A 666 15.81 -15.80 13.80
N ILE A 667 15.81 -15.16 12.65
CA ILE A 667 15.24 -13.80 12.53
C ILE A 667 13.74 -13.84 12.79
N VAL A 668 13.01 -14.81 12.22
CA VAL A 668 11.58 -15.00 12.48
C VAL A 668 11.29 -15.25 13.95
N LYS A 669 12.17 -16.04 14.63
CA LYS A 669 12.07 -16.21 16.09
C LYS A 669 12.24 -14.90 16.85
N VAL A 670 13.23 -14.09 16.50
CA VAL A 670 13.41 -12.76 17.15
C VAL A 670 12.18 -11.88 16.93
N MET A 671 11.60 -11.87 15.72
CA MET A 671 10.36 -11.15 15.45
C MET A 671 9.20 -11.66 16.33
N HIS A 672 9.08 -12.97 16.50
CA HIS A 672 8.07 -13.58 17.35
C HIS A 672 8.25 -13.16 18.81
N ASP A 673 9.45 -13.29 19.34
CA ASP A 673 9.76 -13.02 20.76
C ASP A 673 9.60 -11.54 21.13
N GLU A 674 9.95 -10.64 20.23
CA GLU A 674 9.85 -9.19 20.46
C GLU A 674 8.46 -8.63 20.17
N GLY A 675 7.50 -9.45 19.70
CA GLY A 675 6.12 -9.05 19.50
C GLY A 675 5.84 -8.26 18.21
N ILE A 676 6.60 -8.53 17.14
CA ILE A 676 6.29 -8.05 15.80
C ILE A 676 4.94 -8.62 15.35
N GLY A 677 4.07 -7.78 14.81
CA GLY A 677 2.79 -8.24 14.24
C GLY A 677 2.92 -8.78 12.83
N TYR A 678 3.77 -8.15 12.03
CA TYR A 678 4.03 -8.50 10.64
C TYR A 678 5.45 -8.11 10.24
N GLY A 679 6.20 -9.04 9.68
CA GLY A 679 7.59 -8.84 9.31
C GLY A 679 7.94 -9.42 7.94
N SER A 680 8.94 -8.82 7.32
CA SER A 680 9.49 -9.24 6.03
C SER A 680 11.01 -9.29 6.08
N ILE A 681 11.60 -10.25 5.40
CA ILE A 681 13.03 -10.40 5.27
C ILE A 681 13.41 -10.17 3.82
N ASN A 682 14.20 -9.13 3.59
CA ASN A 682 14.67 -8.74 2.26
C ASN A 682 16.13 -9.14 2.08
N HIS A 683 16.43 -9.62 0.88
CA HIS A 683 17.82 -9.90 0.45
C HIS A 683 17.88 -9.82 -1.07
N PRO A 684 19.07 -9.63 -1.67
CA PRO A 684 19.20 -9.63 -3.12
C PRO A 684 18.87 -11.00 -3.72
N VAL A 685 18.03 -11.02 -4.76
CA VAL A 685 17.82 -12.21 -5.60
C VAL A 685 17.97 -11.77 -7.07
N ASP A 686 19.13 -12.04 -7.63
CA ASP A 686 19.42 -11.66 -9.01
C ASP A 686 19.37 -12.90 -9.91
N THR A 687 18.87 -12.72 -11.13
CA THR A 687 18.81 -13.78 -12.14
C THR A 687 19.48 -13.33 -13.42
N CYS A 688 20.51 -14.06 -13.86
CA CYS A 688 21.11 -13.81 -15.16
C CYS A 688 20.15 -14.22 -16.27
N GLN A 689 19.78 -13.28 -17.13
CA GLN A 689 18.86 -13.53 -18.23
C GLN A 689 19.47 -14.34 -19.38
N ALA A 690 20.81 -14.45 -19.41
CA ALA A 690 21.52 -15.23 -20.43
C ALA A 690 21.64 -16.73 -20.07
N CYS A 691 22.06 -17.05 -18.82
CA CYS A 691 22.33 -18.44 -18.45
C CYS A 691 21.44 -19.00 -17.33
N GLY A 692 20.56 -18.17 -16.73
CA GLY A 692 19.66 -18.58 -15.64
C GLY A 692 20.31 -18.68 -14.25
N TYR A 693 21.57 -18.28 -14.09
CA TYR A 693 22.22 -18.27 -12.78
C TYR A 693 21.46 -17.37 -11.81
N LYS A 694 21.21 -17.88 -10.60
CA LYS A 694 20.54 -17.17 -9.50
C LYS A 694 21.48 -16.98 -8.32
N GLY A 695 21.49 -15.78 -7.76
CA GLY A 695 22.33 -15.44 -6.60
C GLY A 695 22.49 -13.94 -6.45
N VAL A 696 23.49 -13.50 -5.72
CA VAL A 696 23.90 -12.09 -5.66
C VAL A 696 24.84 -11.82 -6.82
N ILE A 697 24.44 -10.94 -7.74
CA ILE A 697 25.21 -10.56 -8.90
C ILE A 697 25.51 -9.06 -8.82
N TYR A 698 26.78 -8.70 -8.72
CA TYR A 698 27.19 -7.28 -8.67
C TYR A 698 27.12 -6.63 -10.05
N ASP A 699 28.16 -6.75 -10.88
CA ASP A 699 28.19 -6.12 -12.19
C ASP A 699 27.88 -7.12 -13.32
N LYS A 700 28.52 -8.28 -13.30
CA LYS A 700 28.42 -9.33 -14.32
C LYS A 700 28.12 -10.68 -13.72
N CYS A 701 27.43 -11.52 -14.46
CA CYS A 701 27.15 -12.89 -14.07
C CYS A 701 28.46 -13.66 -13.81
N PRO A 702 28.63 -14.29 -12.66
CA PRO A 702 29.85 -15.03 -12.34
C PRO A 702 30.05 -16.27 -13.21
N VAL A 703 29.00 -16.77 -13.88
CA VAL A 703 29.04 -17.97 -14.73
C VAL A 703 29.30 -17.63 -16.21
N CYS A 704 28.55 -16.69 -16.77
CA CYS A 704 28.63 -16.41 -18.24
C CYS A 704 29.08 -14.99 -18.58
N GLN A 705 29.43 -14.18 -17.58
CA GLN A 705 29.90 -12.79 -17.74
C GLN A 705 28.90 -11.82 -18.39
N SER A 706 27.64 -12.23 -18.56
CA SER A 706 26.59 -11.36 -19.10
C SER A 706 26.25 -10.23 -18.13
N GLU A 707 25.99 -9.04 -18.67
CA GLU A 707 25.49 -7.86 -17.93
C GLU A 707 23.95 -7.82 -17.92
N ASN A 708 23.28 -8.69 -18.66
CA ASN A 708 21.82 -8.76 -18.70
C ASN A 708 21.30 -9.50 -17.46
N ILE A 709 21.12 -8.73 -16.38
CA ILE A 709 20.75 -9.22 -15.05
C ILE A 709 19.40 -8.64 -14.63
N MET A 710 18.45 -9.52 -14.34
CA MET A 710 17.22 -9.13 -13.66
C MET A 710 17.51 -9.04 -12.15
N ARG A 711 17.34 -7.86 -11.58
CA ARG A 711 17.64 -7.57 -10.17
C ARG A 711 16.36 -7.48 -9.36
N MET A 712 15.95 -8.57 -8.74
CA MET A 712 14.78 -8.56 -7.89
C MET A 712 15.10 -7.83 -6.57
N ARG A 713 14.37 -6.77 -6.30
CA ARG A 713 14.52 -5.94 -5.10
C ARG A 713 13.15 -5.58 -4.54
N ARG A 714 13.08 -5.46 -3.22
CA ARG A 714 11.89 -4.98 -2.53
C ARG A 714 12.21 -3.70 -1.76
N ILE A 715 11.41 -2.68 -1.96
CA ILE A 715 11.40 -1.45 -1.16
C ILE A 715 9.97 -1.08 -0.83
N THR A 716 9.66 -0.97 0.45
CA THR A 716 8.33 -0.63 0.95
C THR A 716 7.28 -1.59 0.35
N GLY A 717 6.33 -1.11 -0.45
CA GLY A 717 5.36 -1.92 -1.20
C GLY A 717 5.83 -2.36 -2.58
N TYR A 718 6.99 -1.88 -3.04
CA TYR A 718 7.51 -2.18 -4.37
C TYR A 718 8.34 -3.47 -4.37
N LEU A 719 7.98 -4.39 -5.24
CA LEU A 719 8.79 -5.54 -5.62
C LEU A 719 8.86 -5.57 -7.13
N THR A 720 10.07 -5.57 -7.68
CA THR A 720 10.27 -5.60 -9.13
C THR A 720 11.62 -6.19 -9.49
N GLY A 721 11.70 -6.76 -10.69
CA GLY A 721 12.94 -7.14 -11.36
C GLY A 721 13.55 -6.02 -12.22
N ASP A 722 12.85 -4.89 -12.36
CA ASP A 722 13.31 -3.72 -13.13
C ASP A 722 13.26 -2.44 -12.29
N LEU A 723 14.43 -2.02 -11.80
CA LEU A 723 14.57 -0.81 -10.99
C LEU A 723 14.31 0.48 -11.77
N SER A 724 14.30 0.44 -13.11
CA SER A 724 14.02 1.60 -13.94
C SER A 724 12.58 2.09 -13.81
N THR A 725 11.66 1.24 -13.34
CA THR A 725 10.26 1.56 -13.09
C THR A 725 10.05 2.30 -11.75
N TRP A 726 11.07 2.37 -10.90
CA TRP A 726 10.98 3.05 -9.62
C TRP A 726 11.19 4.56 -9.77
N ASN A 727 10.48 5.33 -8.95
CA ASN A 727 10.71 6.77 -8.86
C ASN A 727 12.09 7.10 -8.24
N SER A 728 12.52 8.35 -8.37
CA SER A 728 13.84 8.81 -7.93
C SER A 728 14.09 8.59 -6.43
N ALA A 729 13.08 8.82 -5.59
CA ALA A 729 13.18 8.65 -4.14
C ALA A 729 13.39 7.18 -3.74
N LYS A 730 12.70 6.23 -4.40
CA LYS A 730 12.86 4.81 -4.09
C LYS A 730 14.17 4.23 -4.59
N ARG A 731 14.68 4.71 -5.71
CA ARG A 731 16.04 4.36 -6.16
C ARG A 731 17.12 4.90 -5.21
N ALA A 732 16.93 6.11 -4.65
CA ALA A 732 17.83 6.65 -3.65
C ALA A 732 17.79 5.83 -2.35
N GLU A 733 16.61 5.48 -1.85
CA GLU A 733 16.44 4.65 -0.65
C GLU A 733 17.10 3.27 -0.80
N GLU A 734 16.98 2.62 -1.96
CA GLU A 734 17.62 1.33 -2.23
C GLU A 734 19.16 1.45 -2.25
N ARG A 735 19.68 2.49 -2.88
CA ARG A 735 21.13 2.74 -2.94
C ARG A 735 21.73 2.99 -1.55
N ASP A 736 20.98 3.69 -0.69
CA ASP A 736 21.45 4.16 0.62
C ASP A 736 21.35 3.07 1.70
N ARG A 737 20.76 1.92 1.43
CA ARG A 737 20.54 0.85 2.40
C ARG A 737 21.81 0.26 2.97
N VAL A 738 21.91 0.28 4.29
CA VAL A 738 22.88 -0.50 5.06
C VAL A 738 22.32 -1.91 5.30
N LYS A 739 23.16 -2.92 5.17
CA LYS A 739 22.81 -4.31 5.47
C LYS A 739 22.92 -4.55 6.97
N HIS A 740 21.94 -5.25 7.53
CA HIS A 740 21.96 -5.64 8.92
C HIS A 740 22.74 -6.96 9.06
N GLY A 741 23.96 -6.90 9.57
CA GLY A 741 24.86 -8.06 9.78
C GLY A 741 24.78 -8.64 11.17
#